data_af602a2a52cd1eac038b090e94cd30e7
#
_entry.id   af602a2a52cd1eac038b090e94cd30e7
#
_cell.length_a   1.000
_cell.length_b   1.000
_cell.length_c   1.000
_cell.angle_alpha   90.00
_cell.angle_beta   90.00
_cell.angle_gamma   90.00
#
_symmetry.space_group_name_H-M   'P 1'
#
loop_
_entity.id
_entity.type
_entity.pdbx_description
1 polymer ?
#
loop_
_entity_poly.entity_id
_entity_poly.type
_entity_poly.pdbx_seq_one_letter_code
_entity_poly.pdbx_strand_id
1 'polypeptide(L)'
;MCPGLRSVTMSSYMLPGGTSLHLRLCSNQQKSCVRTPANPSAGHRHGRLSSGTACFPRHSSVSRRQKIQLCPASYQTQAEASPKISQDPASGQPSVEGPYASLPDMWPHLAEKYGQQIAAEDPHQTPATKLTFKELQGSITAFASGLRALGLAQGQKVALFSENSSRWLVADQAIMLCGAADAVRGASSPPHELAYIMRQSDSSGLVVQDLETLRKLLPYLTQAQASNGNGNGNGSNGSSSRPTNGHSASSNGGAQQKPLSESIGFVTVLWGQPSQRDKDALGCPVLSYAEVADKGRQNLTGFEANPVHISGSDLATLVYTSGTTGNPKGVMLTHSNLLYQLNNLSHFLQPSPGESSLSLLPPWHIYERSCGYFIYSRGVKQVYTNIRRFREDLTKFPPQFFVCVPLVIDTLQTKVKAAIKRGSNAKRTVAAFFFALSAAYIRARRVKNGVDLKWAVQPRPLAALVWALLTVAILAPLHRIAKKLVYGKIRGALGVTKCVVSGGGSLQPHLDEFYEILDLTVLNGWGLSETSPVLACRSYTAGQLAVRGSVGRPIPGTKLRVVDPDSFQDVPDGQQGVILAQGPGVMKGYYNDPQGTQRAFPESGWFNTGDLGWRAPEGVAGSNMAGVVVLTGRAKDTIVLSSGENIEPSCIEDAVVCSPLIKFCVLLGQDRRSLGALVVLDPEALEDLEKEKGQLSDAEKQSLVKAELAKVSATRPPHERIAAFEILKEPFSAENDTLTRSMKVRRPVVMQKYTAEVEALKKRLR
;
A
#
# COMPACT_ATOMS: atom_id res chain seq x y z
N MET A 1 -0.06 59.77 14.08
CA MET A 1 1.35 59.72 13.61
C MET A 1 1.60 58.32 13.09
N CYS A 2 1.61 58.16 11.79
CA CYS A 2 2.18 56.98 11.10
C CYS A 2 3.69 57.13 10.99
N PRO A 3 4.46 56.01 10.97
CA PRO A 3 5.08 55.60 9.74
C PRO A 3 5.14 54.05 9.64
N GLY A 4 5.15 53.41 8.52
CA GLY A 4 6.03 53.21 7.45
C GLY A 4 5.63 51.99 6.66
N LEU A 5 5.18 52.18 5.45
CA LEU A 5 5.10 51.14 4.42
C LEU A 5 6.49 50.66 4.06
N ARG A 6 6.80 49.36 4.20
CA ARG A 6 7.92 48.72 3.52
C ARG A 6 7.43 47.88 2.37
N SER A 7 7.94 48.23 1.20
CA SER A 7 7.75 47.61 -0.10
C SER A 7 8.13 46.11 -0.07
N VAL A 8 7.20 45.25 -0.50
CA VAL A 8 7.49 43.86 -0.83
C VAL A 8 7.81 43.80 -2.32
N THR A 9 9.07 43.61 -2.64
CA THR A 9 9.57 43.35 -4.00
C THR A 9 9.08 41.98 -4.48
N MET A 10 8.28 41.99 -5.54
CA MET A 10 7.96 40.78 -6.32
C MET A 10 9.22 40.31 -7.06
N SER A 11 9.71 39.13 -6.74
CA SER A 11 10.75 38.44 -7.48
C SER A 11 10.12 37.82 -8.74
N SER A 12 10.48 38.37 -9.89
CA SER A 12 10.12 37.87 -11.22
C SER A 12 10.92 36.62 -11.53
N TYR A 13 10.28 35.51 -11.81
CA TYR A 13 10.91 34.34 -12.46
C TYR A 13 10.99 34.61 -13.96
N MET A 14 12.16 34.85 -14.48
CA MET A 14 12.47 34.86 -15.91
C MET A 14 12.61 33.42 -16.44
N LEU A 15 11.87 33.13 -17.50
CA LEU A 15 12.12 32.00 -18.39
C LEU A 15 13.10 32.43 -19.49
N PRO A 16 14.02 31.60 -19.92
CA PRO A 16 14.93 31.90 -21.02
C PRO A 16 14.20 31.73 -22.37
N GLY A 17 14.11 32.81 -23.13
CA GLY A 17 13.52 32.82 -24.47
C GLY A 17 12.50 33.96 -24.65
N GLY A 18 13.01 35.17 -24.92
CA GLY A 18 12.21 36.37 -25.05
C GLY A 18 11.27 36.37 -26.27
N THR A 19 10.01 36.59 -26.01
CA THR A 19 9.05 37.28 -26.90
C THR A 19 7.92 37.83 -26.04
N SER A 20 7.86 39.15 -25.97
CA SER A 20 6.82 39.89 -25.27
C SER A 20 5.59 40.03 -26.19
N LEU A 21 4.44 39.52 -25.71
CA LEU A 21 3.15 39.77 -26.34
C LEU A 21 2.43 40.87 -25.57
N HIS A 22 2.35 42.06 -26.18
CA HIS A 22 1.50 43.15 -25.70
C HIS A 22 0.04 42.92 -26.13
N LEU A 23 -0.84 42.66 -25.18
CA LEU A 23 -2.29 42.73 -25.39
C LEU A 23 -2.81 44.12 -25.01
N ARG A 24 -3.25 44.90 -26.01
CA ARG A 24 -4.02 46.12 -25.81
C ARG A 24 -5.46 45.78 -25.47
N LEU A 25 -5.92 46.24 -24.32
CA LEU A 25 -7.33 46.26 -23.96
C LEU A 25 -7.99 47.51 -24.58
N CYS A 26 -8.95 47.32 -25.48
CA CYS A 26 -9.88 48.38 -25.92
C CYS A 26 -11.10 48.35 -25.03
N SER A 27 -11.35 49.47 -24.36
CA SER A 27 -12.57 49.78 -23.64
C SER A 27 -13.64 50.26 -24.62
N ASN A 28 -14.89 49.78 -24.51
CA ASN A 28 -16.04 50.53 -24.97
C ASN A 28 -17.23 50.34 -24.02
N GLN A 29 -17.85 51.49 -23.75
CA GLN A 29 -18.90 51.74 -22.77
C GLN A 29 -20.31 51.50 -23.31
N GLN A 30 -21.20 51.16 -22.39
CA GLN A 30 -22.61 51.54 -22.23
C GLN A 30 -23.65 51.24 -23.31
N LYS A 31 -24.72 50.54 -22.91
CA LYS A 31 -26.03 51.13 -22.67
C LYS A 31 -27.04 50.16 -22.05
N SER A 32 -27.74 50.69 -21.09
CA SER A 32 -28.85 50.15 -20.32
C SER A 32 -30.15 49.99 -21.12
N CYS A 33 -30.98 48.97 -20.80
CA CYS A 33 -32.45 49.19 -20.75
C CYS A 33 -33.13 48.10 -19.89
N VAL A 34 -33.95 48.59 -19.01
CA VAL A 34 -34.84 47.95 -18.01
C VAL A 34 -36.13 47.48 -18.71
N ARG A 35 -36.70 46.34 -18.32
CA ARG A 35 -38.14 46.17 -17.99
C ARG A 35 -38.48 44.69 -17.69
N THR A 36 -39.04 44.50 -16.53
CA THR A 36 -39.90 43.39 -16.05
C THR A 36 -41.38 43.81 -16.24
N PRO A 37 -42.43 43.06 -15.82
CA PRO A 37 -42.73 41.63 -15.85
C PRO A 37 -44.14 41.31 -16.39
N ALA A 38 -44.56 40.04 -16.49
CA ALA A 38 -45.94 39.61 -16.16
C ALA A 38 -46.18 38.12 -16.47
N ASN A 39 -46.63 37.37 -15.48
CA ASN A 39 -47.48 36.17 -15.54
C ASN A 39 -48.97 36.64 -15.65
N PRO A 40 -50.01 35.86 -15.96
CA PRO A 40 -50.33 34.52 -15.45
C PRO A 40 -51.25 33.61 -16.32
N SER A 41 -51.41 32.39 -15.81
CA SER A 41 -52.65 31.57 -15.68
C SER A 41 -53.24 30.75 -16.86
N ALA A 42 -53.34 29.46 -16.58
CA ALA A 42 -54.49 28.56 -16.50
C ALA A 42 -55.25 28.08 -17.75
N GLY A 43 -55.52 26.79 -17.78
CA GLY A 43 -56.68 26.29 -18.52
C GLY A 43 -56.62 24.81 -18.96
N HIS A 44 -57.27 23.98 -18.20
CA HIS A 44 -57.79 22.62 -18.40
C HIS A 44 -58.21 22.18 -19.81
N ARG A 45 -58.06 20.92 -20.20
CA ARG A 45 -59.07 19.81 -20.22
C ARG A 45 -58.81 18.73 -21.30
N HIS A 46 -58.87 17.47 -20.86
CA HIS A 46 -59.51 16.26 -21.41
C HIS A 46 -59.56 15.97 -22.92
N GLY A 47 -59.29 14.66 -23.23
CA GLY A 47 -59.88 13.98 -24.37
C GLY A 47 -59.22 12.66 -24.76
N ARG A 48 -59.92 11.62 -24.48
CA ARG A 48 -59.81 10.17 -24.67
C ARG A 48 -59.77 9.65 -26.12
N LEU A 49 -59.23 8.35 -26.21
CA LEU A 49 -59.64 7.24 -27.08
C LEU A 49 -59.18 7.28 -28.55
N SER A 50 -58.74 6.27 -29.26
CA SER A 50 -58.87 4.82 -29.25
C SER A 50 -58.21 4.22 -30.50
N SER A 51 -57.76 2.96 -30.38
CA SER A 51 -57.77 1.89 -31.39
C SER A 51 -57.05 1.99 -32.74
N GLY A 52 -56.11 1.09 -32.99
CA GLY A 52 -56.43 0.03 -33.89
C GLY A 52 -55.39 -0.29 -34.97
N THR A 53 -54.90 -1.49 -34.92
CA THR A 53 -54.58 -2.45 -36.01
C THR A 53 -53.32 -2.35 -36.83
N ALA A 54 -52.70 -3.48 -36.86
CA ALA A 54 -51.57 -4.08 -37.55
C ALA A 54 -51.37 -3.84 -39.05
N CYS A 55 -50.13 -3.90 -39.52
CA CYS A 55 -49.65 -4.83 -40.57
C CYS A 55 -48.17 -4.64 -40.89
N PHE A 56 -47.41 -5.75 -40.94
CA PHE A 56 -46.05 -5.92 -41.51
C PHE A 56 -46.12 -6.12 -43.03
N PRO A 57 -45.00 -6.26 -43.79
CA PRO A 57 -43.59 -5.87 -43.66
C PRO A 57 -42.97 -5.27 -44.94
N ARG A 58 -41.68 -4.85 -44.91
CA ARG A 58 -40.63 -5.18 -45.89
C ARG A 58 -39.30 -4.44 -45.67
N HIS A 59 -38.22 -5.17 -45.92
CA HIS A 59 -36.80 -4.85 -45.86
C HIS A 59 -36.35 -3.59 -46.62
N SER A 60 -35.39 -2.83 -46.04
CA SER A 60 -34.21 -2.31 -46.72
C SER A 60 -33.14 -1.85 -45.74
N SER A 61 -31.92 -2.19 -46.01
CA SER A 61 -30.68 -1.91 -45.33
C SER A 61 -30.29 -0.43 -45.39
N VAL A 62 -30.03 0.19 -44.21
CA VAL A 62 -29.19 1.41 -44.13
C VAL A 62 -28.51 1.45 -42.77
N SER A 63 -27.21 1.58 -42.78
CA SER A 63 -26.32 1.74 -41.64
C SER A 63 -26.70 2.95 -40.77
N ARG A 64 -26.97 2.73 -39.49
CA ARG A 64 -27.09 3.80 -38.51
C ARG A 64 -26.02 3.67 -37.42
N ARG A 65 -25.15 4.67 -37.39
CA ARG A 65 -24.32 4.98 -36.22
C ARG A 65 -25.22 5.16 -35.02
N GLN A 66 -25.11 4.32 -34.02
CA GLN A 66 -25.76 4.51 -32.73
C GLN A 66 -25.04 5.62 -31.95
N LYS A 67 -25.69 6.73 -31.77
CA LYS A 67 -25.42 7.73 -30.74
C LYS A 67 -25.84 7.09 -29.40
N ILE A 68 -24.88 6.83 -28.53
CA ILE A 68 -25.16 6.48 -27.13
C ILE A 68 -25.64 7.74 -26.43
N GLN A 69 -26.91 7.80 -26.15
CA GLN A 69 -27.55 8.82 -25.33
C GLN A 69 -27.40 8.38 -23.86
N LEU A 70 -26.55 9.07 -23.12
CA LEU A 70 -26.42 8.90 -21.68
C LEU A 70 -27.70 9.46 -21.01
N CYS A 71 -28.60 8.58 -20.60
CA CYS A 71 -29.62 8.92 -19.61
C CYS A 71 -28.97 9.02 -18.23
N PRO A 72 -29.26 10.04 -17.43
CA PRO A 72 -28.89 10.04 -16.02
C PRO A 72 -29.85 9.07 -15.29
N ALA A 73 -29.38 7.87 -15.03
CA ALA A 73 -30.05 6.97 -14.11
C ALA A 73 -29.92 7.56 -12.70
N SER A 74 -31.02 8.01 -12.14
CA SER A 74 -31.16 8.28 -10.72
C SER A 74 -31.08 6.94 -9.98
N TYR A 75 -29.89 6.54 -9.55
CA TYR A 75 -29.70 5.48 -8.57
C TYR A 75 -30.16 6.04 -7.21
N GLN A 76 -31.34 5.65 -6.77
CA GLN A 76 -31.64 5.61 -5.35
C GLN A 76 -30.77 4.48 -4.76
N THR A 77 -29.63 4.85 -4.20
CA THR A 77 -28.86 3.99 -3.30
C THR A 77 -29.74 3.71 -2.10
N GLN A 78 -30.22 2.47 -1.97
CA GLN A 78 -30.54 1.95 -0.65
C GLN A 78 -29.21 2.05 0.13
N ALA A 79 -29.14 2.99 1.06
CA ALA A 79 -28.08 3.07 2.02
C ALA A 79 -28.14 1.77 2.84
N GLU A 80 -27.24 0.82 2.55
CA GLU A 80 -26.95 -0.25 3.49
C GLU A 80 -26.62 0.42 4.82
N ALA A 81 -27.35 0.07 5.86
CA ALA A 81 -27.19 0.65 7.18
C ALA A 81 -25.72 0.52 7.60
N SER A 82 -25.13 1.60 8.08
CA SER A 82 -23.79 1.57 8.64
C SER A 82 -23.72 0.45 9.68
N PRO A 83 -22.69 -0.41 9.67
CA PRO A 83 -22.59 -1.51 10.61
C PRO A 83 -22.67 -0.96 12.03
N LYS A 84 -23.56 -1.52 12.84
CA LYS A 84 -23.66 -1.16 14.25
C LYS A 84 -22.43 -1.72 14.96
N ILE A 85 -21.72 -0.87 15.67
CA ILE A 85 -20.62 -1.28 16.53
C ILE A 85 -21.26 -1.67 17.86
N SER A 86 -21.29 -2.95 18.18
CA SER A 86 -21.65 -3.48 19.49
C SER A 86 -20.35 -3.81 20.26
N GLN A 87 -20.42 -3.84 21.59
CA GLN A 87 -19.29 -4.35 22.38
C GLN A 87 -19.50 -5.85 22.61
N ASP A 88 -18.46 -6.64 22.35
CA ASP A 88 -18.45 -8.05 22.72
C ASP A 88 -18.53 -8.17 24.25
N PRO A 89 -19.57 -8.83 24.80
CA PRO A 89 -19.76 -8.93 26.24
C PRO A 89 -18.61 -9.64 26.99
N ALA A 90 -17.83 -10.46 26.29
CA ALA A 90 -16.74 -11.25 26.87
C ALA A 90 -15.38 -10.55 26.87
N SER A 91 -15.13 -9.64 25.93
CA SER A 91 -13.82 -8.99 25.77
C SER A 91 -13.85 -7.48 25.90
N GLY A 92 -15.03 -6.84 25.94
CA GLY A 92 -15.19 -5.38 25.93
C GLY A 92 -14.71 -4.70 24.64
N GLN A 93 -14.30 -5.47 23.64
CA GLN A 93 -13.87 -4.94 22.34
C GLN A 93 -15.09 -4.66 21.45
N PRO A 94 -15.03 -3.62 20.61
CA PRO A 94 -16.09 -3.33 19.66
C PRO A 94 -16.23 -4.50 18.67
N SER A 95 -17.38 -5.17 18.69
CA SER A 95 -17.73 -6.19 17.67
C SER A 95 -18.22 -5.51 16.42
N VAL A 96 -17.80 -6.03 15.27
CA VAL A 96 -18.22 -5.53 13.95
C VAL A 96 -19.39 -6.38 13.47
N GLU A 97 -20.61 -5.83 13.50
CA GLU A 97 -21.74 -6.46 12.87
C GLU A 97 -21.56 -6.40 11.34
N GLY A 98 -21.29 -7.54 10.75
CA GLY A 98 -21.21 -7.77 9.32
C GLY A 98 -21.92 -9.06 8.97
N PRO A 99 -22.09 -9.40 7.68
CA PRO A 99 -22.81 -10.59 7.25
C PRO A 99 -22.09 -11.91 7.56
N TYR A 100 -20.86 -11.89 8.07
CA TYR A 100 -20.00 -13.05 8.29
C TYR A 100 -19.52 -13.13 9.74
N ALA A 101 -19.60 -14.30 10.35
CA ALA A 101 -19.06 -14.57 11.69
C ALA A 101 -17.55 -14.80 11.65
N SER A 102 -17.05 -15.43 10.58
CA SER A 102 -15.64 -15.66 10.31
C SER A 102 -15.30 -15.34 8.85
N LEU A 103 -14.00 -15.20 8.53
CA LEU A 103 -13.59 -14.89 7.17
C LEU A 103 -13.97 -15.97 6.15
N PRO A 104 -13.81 -17.28 6.44
CA PRO A 104 -14.24 -18.34 5.52
C PRO A 104 -15.74 -18.34 5.18
N ASP A 105 -16.61 -17.80 6.05
CA ASP A 105 -18.06 -17.76 5.82
C ASP A 105 -18.45 -16.93 4.59
N MET A 106 -17.57 -16.08 4.12
CA MET A 106 -17.86 -15.30 2.92
C MET A 106 -17.97 -16.15 1.66
N TRP A 107 -17.24 -17.29 1.56
CA TRP A 107 -17.13 -18.06 0.32
C TRP A 107 -18.44 -18.75 -0.10
N PRO A 108 -19.19 -19.43 0.77
CA PRO A 108 -20.51 -19.94 0.42
C PRO A 108 -21.45 -18.84 -0.09
N HIS A 109 -21.51 -17.68 0.58
CA HIS A 109 -22.33 -16.55 0.15
C HIS A 109 -21.91 -15.99 -1.22
N LEU A 110 -20.59 -15.89 -1.47
CA LEU A 110 -20.08 -15.43 -2.77
C LEU A 110 -20.36 -16.45 -3.87
N ALA A 111 -20.26 -17.75 -3.58
CA ALA A 111 -20.59 -18.81 -4.52
C ALA A 111 -22.08 -18.84 -4.85
N GLU A 112 -22.96 -18.58 -3.89
CA GLU A 112 -24.39 -18.43 -4.12
C GLU A 112 -24.69 -17.19 -4.96
N LYS A 113 -24.13 -16.03 -4.60
CA LYS A 113 -24.46 -14.74 -5.21
C LYS A 113 -23.83 -14.55 -6.60
N TYR A 114 -22.60 -15.03 -6.81
CA TYR A 114 -21.80 -14.79 -8.01
C TYR A 114 -21.30 -16.06 -8.70
N GLY A 115 -21.83 -17.22 -8.38
CA GLY A 115 -21.30 -18.56 -8.62
C GLY A 115 -20.69 -18.81 -10.00
N GLN A 116 -21.30 -18.32 -11.08
CA GLN A 116 -20.83 -18.51 -12.45
C GLN A 116 -19.84 -17.44 -12.93
N GLN A 117 -19.66 -16.35 -12.17
CA GLN A 117 -18.68 -15.33 -12.53
C GLN A 117 -17.27 -15.82 -12.21
N ILE A 118 -16.31 -15.40 -13.04
CA ILE A 118 -14.90 -15.69 -12.79
C ILE A 118 -14.43 -14.90 -11.55
N ALA A 119 -13.94 -15.62 -10.55
CA ALA A 119 -13.37 -15.08 -9.34
C ALA A 119 -11.86 -14.88 -9.48
N ALA A 120 -11.14 -15.92 -9.92
CA ALA A 120 -9.70 -15.96 -9.97
C ALA A 120 -9.18 -16.38 -11.35
N GLU A 121 -8.16 -15.69 -11.86
CA GLU A 121 -7.48 -16.03 -13.10
C GLU A 121 -5.96 -15.98 -12.85
N ASP A 122 -5.29 -17.12 -13.06
CA ASP A 122 -3.84 -17.28 -12.84
C ASP A 122 -3.20 -17.72 -14.16
N PRO A 123 -2.92 -16.76 -15.07
CA PRO A 123 -2.54 -17.07 -16.44
C PRO A 123 -1.09 -17.55 -16.61
N HIS A 124 -0.27 -17.40 -15.56
CA HIS A 124 1.17 -17.67 -15.62
C HIS A 124 1.59 -18.97 -14.94
N GLN A 125 0.65 -19.67 -14.35
CA GLN A 125 0.89 -20.99 -13.79
C GLN A 125 0.78 -22.08 -14.86
N THR A 126 1.34 -23.24 -14.58
CA THR A 126 1.28 -24.41 -15.47
C THR A 126 0.63 -25.57 -14.71
N PRO A 127 -0.59 -25.97 -15.11
CA PRO A 127 -1.48 -25.34 -16.09
C PRO A 127 -2.04 -23.99 -15.63
N ALA A 128 -2.35 -23.11 -16.58
CA ALA A 128 -3.06 -21.87 -16.31
C ALA A 128 -4.43 -22.16 -15.66
N THR A 129 -4.78 -21.38 -14.65
CA THR A 129 -5.99 -21.62 -13.85
C THR A 129 -6.98 -20.48 -14.04
N LYS A 130 -8.26 -20.84 -14.17
CA LYS A 130 -9.38 -19.91 -14.20
C LYS A 130 -10.53 -20.52 -13.45
N LEU A 131 -10.94 -19.88 -12.36
CA LEU A 131 -11.96 -20.39 -11.43
C LEU A 131 -13.11 -19.42 -11.31
N THR A 132 -14.33 -19.94 -11.38
CA THR A 132 -15.54 -19.24 -10.96
C THR A 132 -15.61 -19.15 -9.43
N PHE A 133 -16.48 -18.30 -8.88
CA PHE A 133 -16.71 -18.26 -7.42
C PHE A 133 -17.13 -19.60 -6.84
N LYS A 134 -17.95 -20.36 -7.58
CA LYS A 134 -18.38 -21.70 -7.16
C LYS A 134 -17.25 -22.72 -7.16
N GLU A 135 -16.39 -22.71 -8.20
CA GLU A 135 -15.23 -23.60 -8.29
C GLU A 135 -14.15 -23.24 -7.25
N LEU A 136 -13.98 -21.95 -6.97
CA LEU A 136 -13.05 -21.49 -5.93
C LEU A 136 -13.51 -21.93 -4.55
N GLN A 137 -14.79 -21.73 -4.20
CA GLN A 137 -15.39 -22.23 -2.97
C GLN A 137 -15.25 -23.76 -2.84
N GLY A 138 -15.59 -24.51 -3.90
CA GLY A 138 -15.42 -25.96 -3.91
C GLY A 138 -13.96 -26.40 -3.73
N SER A 139 -13.01 -25.66 -4.30
CA SER A 139 -11.56 -25.92 -4.12
C SER A 139 -11.11 -25.67 -2.67
N ILE A 140 -11.60 -24.60 -2.05
CA ILE A 140 -11.33 -24.27 -0.63
C ILE A 140 -11.87 -25.40 0.26
N THR A 141 -13.12 -25.81 0.06
CA THR A 141 -13.75 -26.85 0.88
C THR A 141 -13.07 -28.21 0.71
N ALA A 142 -12.76 -28.59 -0.53
CA ALA A 142 -12.04 -29.84 -0.80
C ALA A 142 -10.66 -29.85 -0.16
N PHE A 143 -9.92 -28.75 -0.25
CA PHE A 143 -8.59 -28.67 0.34
C PHE A 143 -8.65 -28.67 1.88
N ALA A 144 -9.61 -27.97 2.50
CA ALA A 144 -9.87 -28.00 3.94
C ALA A 144 -10.20 -29.39 4.46
N SER A 145 -11.12 -30.09 3.77
CA SER A 145 -11.45 -31.49 4.08
C SER A 145 -10.21 -32.41 4.03
N GLY A 146 -9.33 -32.20 3.02
CA GLY A 146 -8.07 -32.90 2.90
C GLY A 146 -7.11 -32.65 4.04
N LEU A 147 -6.97 -31.38 4.47
CA LEU A 147 -6.12 -31.01 5.61
C LEU A 147 -6.64 -31.63 6.93
N ARG A 148 -7.94 -31.63 7.15
CA ARG A 148 -8.55 -32.32 8.31
C ARG A 148 -8.30 -33.83 8.27
N ALA A 149 -8.40 -34.44 7.09
CA ALA A 149 -8.11 -35.87 6.92
C ALA A 149 -6.61 -36.20 7.09
N LEU A 150 -5.71 -35.19 7.08
CA LEU A 150 -4.30 -35.27 7.42
C LEU A 150 -4.05 -34.97 8.91
N GLY A 151 -5.09 -34.72 9.71
CA GLY A 151 -4.98 -34.51 11.15
C GLY A 151 -4.93 -33.04 11.58
N LEU A 152 -5.16 -32.07 10.70
CA LEU A 152 -5.26 -30.67 11.11
C LEU A 152 -6.47 -30.44 12.01
N ALA A 153 -6.23 -29.98 13.24
CA ALA A 153 -7.25 -29.69 14.23
C ALA A 153 -7.45 -28.18 14.44
N GLN A 154 -8.61 -27.82 14.99
CA GLN A 154 -8.93 -26.45 15.38
C GLN A 154 -7.89 -25.88 16.38
N GLY A 155 -7.53 -24.61 16.24
CA GLY A 155 -6.58 -23.91 17.09
C GLY A 155 -5.11 -24.17 16.76
N GLN A 156 -4.82 -25.14 15.89
CA GLN A 156 -3.46 -25.38 15.42
C GLN A 156 -3.00 -24.30 14.44
N LYS A 157 -1.71 -24.30 14.13
CA LYS A 157 -1.12 -23.37 13.17
C LYS A 157 -0.42 -24.14 12.06
N VAL A 158 -0.50 -23.61 10.83
CA VAL A 158 0.13 -24.16 9.63
C VAL A 158 1.03 -23.11 9.01
N ALA A 159 2.31 -23.43 8.83
CA ALA A 159 3.20 -22.56 8.09
C ALA A 159 2.83 -22.56 6.59
N LEU A 160 2.58 -21.38 6.00
CA LEU A 160 2.24 -21.24 4.59
C LEU A 160 3.28 -20.36 3.90
N PHE A 161 4.18 -20.99 3.15
CA PHE A 161 5.32 -20.36 2.49
C PHE A 161 5.17 -20.43 0.98
N SER A 162 4.55 -19.41 0.40
CA SER A 162 4.33 -19.33 -1.05
C SER A 162 4.18 -17.89 -1.51
N GLU A 163 4.47 -17.64 -2.78
CA GLU A 163 4.20 -16.38 -3.45
C GLU A 163 2.74 -16.32 -3.96
N ASN A 164 2.39 -15.18 -4.55
CA ASN A 164 1.02 -14.85 -4.94
C ASN A 164 0.45 -15.79 -6.02
N SER A 165 -0.71 -16.39 -5.72
CA SER A 165 -1.41 -17.30 -6.65
C SER A 165 -2.80 -17.70 -6.15
N SER A 166 -3.60 -18.29 -7.03
CA SER A 166 -4.90 -18.86 -6.67
C SER A 166 -4.80 -20.02 -5.66
N ARG A 167 -3.74 -20.85 -5.75
CA ARG A 167 -3.51 -21.97 -4.81
C ARG A 167 -3.10 -21.47 -3.43
N TRP A 168 -2.37 -20.34 -3.36
CA TRP A 168 -2.09 -19.70 -2.08
C TRP A 168 -3.41 -19.32 -1.38
N LEU A 169 -4.33 -18.68 -2.09
CA LEU A 169 -5.63 -18.28 -1.55
C LEU A 169 -6.45 -19.50 -1.09
N VAL A 170 -6.46 -20.58 -1.88
CA VAL A 170 -7.15 -21.81 -1.50
C VAL A 170 -6.56 -22.40 -0.21
N ALA A 171 -5.24 -22.48 -0.09
CA ALA A 171 -4.58 -23.00 1.09
C ALA A 171 -4.85 -22.13 2.34
N ASP A 172 -4.74 -20.83 2.20
CA ASP A 172 -5.03 -19.82 3.21
C ASP A 172 -6.45 -19.98 3.79
N GLN A 173 -7.44 -19.96 2.92
CA GLN A 173 -8.84 -20.06 3.33
C GLN A 173 -9.22 -21.46 3.82
N ALA A 174 -8.59 -22.49 3.30
CA ALA A 174 -8.81 -23.86 3.75
C ALA A 174 -8.26 -24.09 5.16
N ILE A 175 -7.09 -23.55 5.50
CA ILE A 175 -6.53 -23.58 6.86
C ILE A 175 -7.50 -22.89 7.83
N MET A 176 -7.99 -21.70 7.48
CA MET A 176 -8.95 -20.97 8.30
C MET A 176 -10.28 -21.72 8.42
N LEU A 177 -10.78 -22.37 7.36
CA LEU A 177 -12.01 -23.16 7.38
C LEU A 177 -11.91 -24.40 8.29
N CYS A 178 -10.69 -24.88 8.58
CA CYS A 178 -10.45 -25.88 9.59
C CYS A 178 -10.44 -25.32 11.04
N GLY A 179 -10.67 -24.01 11.23
CA GLY A 179 -10.51 -23.34 12.52
C GLY A 179 -9.06 -23.23 12.98
N ALA A 180 -8.11 -23.36 12.06
CA ALA A 180 -6.68 -23.21 12.28
C ALA A 180 -6.20 -21.83 11.77
N ALA A 181 -5.03 -21.39 12.23
CA ALA A 181 -4.39 -20.18 11.76
C ALA A 181 -3.20 -20.48 10.86
N ASP A 182 -2.95 -19.66 9.86
CA ASP A 182 -1.73 -19.75 9.08
C ASP A 182 -0.61 -18.85 9.64
N ALA A 183 0.63 -19.29 9.48
CA ALA A 183 1.85 -18.52 9.74
C ALA A 183 2.52 -18.24 8.39
N VAL A 184 2.37 -17.00 7.88
CA VAL A 184 2.64 -16.73 6.48
C VAL A 184 3.99 -16.07 6.22
N ARG A 185 4.66 -16.50 5.11
CA ARG A 185 5.86 -15.85 4.58
C ARG A 185 6.06 -16.19 3.10
N GLY A 186 6.88 -15.38 2.38
CA GLY A 186 7.24 -15.68 0.99
C GLY A 186 8.19 -16.86 0.87
N ALA A 187 7.97 -17.74 -0.11
CA ALA A 187 8.83 -18.91 -0.40
C ALA A 187 10.28 -18.51 -0.71
N SER A 188 10.49 -17.31 -1.21
CA SER A 188 11.81 -16.76 -1.52
C SER A 188 12.57 -16.23 -0.31
N SER A 189 12.02 -16.30 0.92
CA SER A 189 12.72 -15.91 2.16
C SER A 189 13.84 -16.89 2.50
N PRO A 190 14.87 -16.45 3.24
CA PRO A 190 15.97 -17.34 3.63
C PRO A 190 15.46 -18.57 4.39
N PRO A 191 15.96 -19.79 4.10
CA PRO A 191 15.45 -21.01 4.72
C PRO A 191 15.54 -21.01 6.26
N HIS A 192 16.57 -20.40 6.83
CA HIS A 192 16.71 -20.28 8.30
C HIS A 192 15.62 -19.39 8.91
N GLU A 193 15.19 -18.32 8.19
CA GLU A 193 14.08 -17.48 8.62
C GLU A 193 12.74 -18.23 8.57
N LEU A 194 12.50 -19.01 7.52
CA LEU A 194 11.30 -19.85 7.40
C LEU A 194 11.24 -20.90 8.52
N ALA A 195 12.36 -21.56 8.81
CA ALA A 195 12.46 -22.52 9.92
C ALA A 195 12.26 -21.84 11.30
N TYR A 196 12.78 -20.62 11.48
CA TYR A 196 12.53 -19.82 12.68
C TYR A 196 11.03 -19.54 12.84
N ILE A 197 10.35 -19.13 11.77
CA ILE A 197 8.90 -18.84 11.78
C ILE A 197 8.12 -20.09 12.18
N MET A 198 8.44 -21.26 11.63
CA MET A 198 7.78 -22.51 11.98
C MET A 198 7.92 -22.86 13.47
N ARG A 199 9.11 -22.67 14.05
CA ARG A 199 9.34 -22.90 15.48
C ARG A 199 8.58 -21.89 16.34
N GLN A 200 8.71 -20.61 16.02
CA GLN A 200 8.14 -19.51 16.79
C GLN A 200 6.62 -19.51 16.76
N SER A 201 6.02 -19.97 15.66
CA SER A 201 4.56 -20.12 15.51
C SER A 201 4.00 -21.42 16.10
N ASP A 202 4.83 -22.36 16.51
CA ASP A 202 4.42 -23.73 16.90
C ASP A 202 3.59 -24.39 15.79
N SER A 203 4.01 -24.28 14.52
CA SER A 203 3.27 -24.83 13.38
C SER A 203 3.30 -26.35 13.38
N SER A 204 2.12 -26.98 13.35
CA SER A 204 1.94 -28.43 13.27
C SER A 204 1.83 -28.98 11.85
N GLY A 205 1.76 -28.10 10.83
CA GLY A 205 1.72 -28.44 9.41
C GLY A 205 2.53 -27.44 8.59
N LEU A 206 2.89 -27.84 7.37
CA LEU A 206 3.65 -27.03 6.44
C LEU A 206 3.03 -27.08 5.04
N VAL A 207 2.73 -25.93 4.47
CA VAL A 207 2.37 -25.75 3.07
C VAL A 207 3.45 -24.92 2.39
N VAL A 208 4.11 -25.50 1.38
CA VAL A 208 5.17 -24.81 0.62
C VAL A 208 4.77 -24.62 -0.83
N GLN A 209 5.33 -23.58 -1.44
CA GLN A 209 5.10 -23.29 -2.84
C GLN A 209 5.43 -24.49 -3.75
N ASP A 210 6.64 -25.00 -3.69
CA ASP A 210 7.18 -26.00 -4.61
C ASP A 210 8.23 -26.90 -3.95
N LEU A 211 8.68 -27.90 -4.71
CA LEU A 211 9.69 -28.85 -4.26
C LEU A 211 11.06 -28.21 -3.99
N GLU A 212 11.39 -27.14 -4.71
CA GLU A 212 12.63 -26.42 -4.49
C GLU A 212 12.63 -25.77 -3.11
N THR A 213 11.54 -25.11 -2.74
CA THR A 213 11.34 -24.53 -1.41
C THR A 213 11.40 -25.60 -0.33
N LEU A 214 10.72 -26.73 -0.53
CA LEU A 214 10.79 -27.85 0.42
C LEU A 214 12.21 -28.33 0.63
N ARG A 215 12.93 -28.63 -0.45
CA ARG A 215 14.30 -29.18 -0.40
C ARG A 215 15.30 -28.21 0.26
N LYS A 216 15.14 -26.90 0.05
CA LYS A 216 15.94 -25.89 0.75
C LYS A 216 15.67 -25.85 2.26
N LEU A 217 14.46 -26.22 2.69
CA LEU A 217 14.07 -26.26 4.09
C LEU A 217 14.50 -27.55 4.79
N LEU A 218 14.59 -28.69 4.09
CA LEU A 218 14.86 -30.00 4.69
C LEU A 218 16.02 -30.00 5.71
N PRO A 219 17.20 -29.39 5.44
CA PRO A 219 18.28 -29.36 6.42
C PRO A 219 17.92 -28.70 7.74
N TYR A 220 17.03 -27.69 7.70
CA TYR A 220 16.59 -26.95 8.88
C TYR A 220 15.45 -27.63 9.63
N LEU A 221 14.70 -28.50 8.95
CA LEU A 221 13.60 -29.26 9.52
C LEU A 221 14.10 -30.52 10.26
N THR A 222 15.13 -31.16 9.73
CA THR A 222 15.62 -32.47 10.22
C THR A 222 16.75 -32.34 11.25
N GLN A 223 17.43 -31.22 11.33
CA GLN A 223 18.52 -31.02 12.29
C GLN A 223 18.03 -30.49 13.65
N ALA A 224 18.46 -31.09 14.72
CA ALA A 224 18.36 -30.51 16.06
C ALA A 224 19.26 -29.28 16.16
N GLN A 225 18.72 -28.14 16.60
CA GLN A 225 19.52 -26.93 16.83
C GLN A 225 19.98 -26.86 18.28
N ALA A 226 21.27 -26.52 18.47
CA ALA A 226 21.75 -26.12 19.79
C ALA A 226 21.03 -24.85 20.24
N SER A 227 20.51 -24.80 21.44
CA SER A 227 19.93 -23.61 22.03
C SER A 227 21.03 -22.55 22.14
N ASN A 228 21.03 -21.53 21.23
CA ASN A 228 21.83 -20.34 21.44
C ASN A 228 21.21 -19.55 22.61
N GLY A 229 21.76 -19.77 23.80
CA GLY A 229 21.51 -18.87 24.93
C GLY A 229 21.89 -17.47 24.54
N ASN A 230 20.98 -16.53 24.75
CA ASN A 230 21.16 -15.08 24.53
C ASN A 230 22.32 -14.59 25.39
N GLY A 231 23.55 -14.66 24.85
CA GLY A 231 24.75 -14.07 25.45
C GLY A 231 24.89 -12.63 25.06
N ASN A 232 24.36 -11.72 25.86
CA ASN A 232 24.77 -10.33 25.85
C ASN A 232 26.18 -10.24 26.47
N GLY A 233 27.22 -10.47 25.67
CA GLY A 233 28.61 -10.39 26.07
C GLY A 233 29.16 -9.01 25.80
N ASN A 234 29.11 -8.13 26.76
CA ASN A 234 29.90 -6.90 26.79
C ASN A 234 31.37 -7.31 27.10
N GLY A 235 32.23 -7.27 26.10
CA GLY A 235 33.64 -7.55 26.26
C GLY A 235 34.38 -6.36 26.86
N SER A 236 34.84 -6.52 28.09
CA SER A 236 35.94 -5.70 28.62
C SER A 236 37.14 -6.58 28.89
N ASN A 237 38.28 -6.24 28.30
CA ASN A 237 39.61 -6.80 28.51
C ASN A 237 40.06 -6.66 29.97
N GLY A 238 40.62 -7.70 30.54
CA GLY A 238 41.35 -7.64 31.82
C GLY A 238 42.07 -8.92 32.10
N SER A 239 43.38 -8.85 32.20
CA SER A 239 44.44 -9.84 32.30
C SER A 239 44.42 -10.70 33.55
N SER A 240 44.88 -11.96 33.38
CA SER A 240 45.72 -12.82 34.25
C SER A 240 45.41 -13.01 35.74
N SER A 241 45.08 -14.27 36.11
CA SER A 241 45.86 -15.07 37.04
C SER A 241 45.11 -16.37 37.42
N ARG A 242 45.78 -17.53 37.35
CA ARG A 242 45.39 -18.84 37.97
C ARG A 242 45.66 -18.74 39.48
N PRO A 243 44.92 -19.43 40.38
CA PRO A 243 45.08 -20.87 40.56
C PRO A 243 43.85 -21.67 41.02
N THR A 244 43.85 -22.92 40.65
CA THR A 244 43.39 -24.19 41.32
C THR A 244 42.46 -24.10 42.53
N ASN A 245 41.27 -24.73 42.42
CA ASN A 245 40.84 -25.94 43.16
C ASN A 245 39.39 -26.32 42.84
N GLY A 246 39.16 -27.61 42.70
CA GLY A 246 37.93 -28.21 42.22
C GLY A 246 36.72 -28.01 43.14
N HIS A 247 35.58 -27.96 42.45
CA HIS A 247 34.33 -28.59 42.94
C HIS A 247 33.42 -28.82 41.73
N SER A 248 32.84 -29.97 41.69
CA SER A 248 31.83 -30.55 40.80
C SER A 248 31.06 -29.56 39.93
N ALA A 249 31.30 -29.61 38.60
CA ALA A 249 30.46 -29.05 37.59
C ALA A 249 29.13 -29.82 37.52
N SER A 250 28.05 -29.19 38.01
CA SER A 250 26.72 -29.57 37.56
C SER A 250 26.60 -29.17 36.10
N SER A 251 26.54 -30.16 35.22
CA SER A 251 26.27 -29.99 33.79
C SER A 251 24.88 -29.38 33.62
N ASN A 252 24.79 -28.07 33.42
CA ASN A 252 23.63 -27.46 32.80
C ASN A 252 23.61 -27.92 31.33
N GLY A 253 23.00 -29.08 31.11
CA GLY A 253 22.68 -29.59 29.77
C GLY A 253 21.74 -28.59 29.11
N GLY A 254 22.28 -27.79 28.19
CA GLY A 254 21.45 -26.99 27.28
C GLY A 254 20.50 -27.96 26.56
N ALA A 255 19.21 -27.85 26.82
CA ALA A 255 18.22 -28.71 26.20
C ALA A 255 18.31 -28.50 24.67
N GLN A 256 18.76 -29.54 23.95
CA GLN A 256 18.74 -29.57 22.50
C GLN A 256 17.27 -29.44 22.06
N GLN A 257 16.96 -28.42 21.28
CA GLN A 257 15.65 -28.32 20.68
C GLN A 257 15.46 -29.48 19.70
N LYS A 258 14.32 -30.18 19.81
CA LYS A 258 13.96 -31.28 18.91
C LYS A 258 13.91 -30.83 17.47
N PRO A 259 14.22 -31.73 16.50
CA PRO A 259 13.99 -31.45 15.08
C PRO A 259 12.54 -31.01 14.81
N LEU A 260 12.34 -30.06 13.93
CA LEU A 260 10.98 -29.63 13.55
C LEU A 260 10.16 -30.76 12.91
N SER A 261 10.83 -31.69 12.22
CA SER A 261 10.22 -32.88 11.62
C SER A 261 9.44 -33.74 12.61
N GLU A 262 9.77 -33.70 13.90
CA GLU A 262 9.03 -34.46 14.94
C GLU A 262 7.71 -33.80 15.34
N SER A 263 7.55 -32.49 15.07
CA SER A 263 6.33 -31.71 15.39
C SER A 263 5.41 -31.50 14.21
N ILE A 264 5.88 -31.77 12.97
CA ILE A 264 5.11 -31.58 11.75
C ILE A 264 4.28 -32.82 11.45
N GLY A 265 2.94 -32.68 11.43
CA GLY A 265 2.02 -33.76 11.11
C GLY A 265 1.85 -34.02 9.60
N PHE A 266 2.06 -33.03 8.76
CA PHE A 266 1.96 -33.14 7.31
C PHE A 266 2.72 -32.03 6.59
N VAL A 267 3.09 -32.29 5.32
CA VAL A 267 3.61 -31.30 4.38
C VAL A 267 2.80 -31.32 3.08
N THR A 268 2.45 -30.16 2.57
CA THR A 268 1.78 -30.02 1.28
C THR A 268 2.61 -29.14 0.34
N VAL A 269 2.77 -29.61 -0.90
CA VAL A 269 3.46 -28.87 -1.98
C VAL A 269 2.43 -28.36 -2.97
N LEU A 270 2.35 -27.02 -3.15
CA LEU A 270 1.35 -26.41 -4.03
C LEU A 270 1.62 -26.68 -5.51
N TRP A 271 2.89 -26.71 -5.93
CA TRP A 271 3.30 -27.04 -7.30
C TRP A 271 4.38 -28.11 -7.33
N GLY A 272 4.13 -29.14 -8.11
CA GLY A 272 5.00 -30.28 -8.24
C GLY A 272 4.47 -31.53 -7.55
N GLN A 273 5.04 -32.68 -7.91
CA GLN A 273 4.68 -33.98 -7.34
C GLN A 273 5.86 -34.47 -6.50
N PRO A 274 5.69 -34.66 -5.18
CA PRO A 274 6.75 -35.16 -4.29
C PRO A 274 7.22 -36.55 -4.72
N SER A 275 8.54 -36.73 -4.83
CA SER A 275 9.15 -38.05 -5.06
C SER A 275 9.13 -38.89 -3.77
N GLN A 276 9.37 -40.21 -3.91
CA GLN A 276 9.46 -41.08 -2.71
C GLN A 276 10.55 -40.57 -1.76
N ARG A 277 11.68 -40.11 -2.26
CA ARG A 277 12.77 -39.52 -1.45
C ARG A 277 12.31 -38.29 -0.65
N ASP A 278 11.46 -37.41 -1.26
CA ASP A 278 10.91 -36.24 -0.54
C ASP A 278 9.96 -36.69 0.58
N LYS A 279 9.18 -37.78 0.34
CA LYS A 279 8.26 -38.40 1.33
C LYS A 279 8.99 -39.05 2.50
N ASP A 280 10.08 -39.75 2.22
CA ASP A 280 10.86 -40.47 3.24
C ASP A 280 11.71 -39.54 4.14
N ALA A 281 11.96 -38.31 3.68
CA ALA A 281 12.86 -37.36 4.32
C ALA A 281 12.36 -36.81 5.67
N LEU A 282 11.04 -36.80 5.93
CA LEU A 282 10.44 -36.06 7.05
C LEU A 282 9.68 -36.93 8.06
N GLY A 283 9.46 -38.23 7.79
CA GLY A 283 8.69 -39.10 8.68
C GLY A 283 7.20 -38.76 8.83
N CYS A 284 6.69 -37.82 8.03
CA CYS A 284 5.27 -37.44 7.98
C CYS A 284 4.76 -37.47 6.53
N PRO A 285 3.44 -37.52 6.28
CA PRO A 285 2.88 -37.45 4.94
C PRO A 285 3.32 -36.18 4.19
N VAL A 286 3.91 -36.33 2.99
CA VAL A 286 4.25 -35.25 2.07
C VAL A 286 3.43 -35.43 0.79
N LEU A 287 2.47 -34.53 0.55
CA LEU A 287 1.50 -34.63 -0.53
C LEU A 287 1.54 -33.40 -1.44
N SER A 288 1.20 -33.61 -2.69
CA SER A 288 0.92 -32.51 -3.62
C SER A 288 -0.46 -31.88 -3.34
N TYR A 289 -0.66 -30.68 -3.85
CA TYR A 289 -1.96 -29.99 -3.82
C TYR A 289 -3.10 -30.87 -4.33
N ALA A 290 -2.87 -31.59 -5.43
CA ALA A 290 -3.89 -32.45 -6.02
C ALA A 290 -4.23 -33.64 -5.10
N GLU A 291 -3.22 -34.32 -4.51
CA GLU A 291 -3.44 -35.45 -3.58
C GLU A 291 -4.23 -35.01 -2.34
N VAL A 292 -3.95 -33.80 -1.78
CA VAL A 292 -4.73 -33.25 -0.65
C VAL A 292 -6.17 -32.95 -1.06
N ALA A 293 -6.37 -32.31 -2.21
CA ALA A 293 -7.72 -31.99 -2.70
C ALA A 293 -8.52 -33.26 -3.03
N ASP A 294 -7.88 -34.31 -3.60
CA ASP A 294 -8.54 -35.61 -3.90
C ASP A 294 -8.94 -36.32 -2.60
N LYS A 295 -8.03 -36.37 -1.62
CA LYS A 295 -8.34 -36.90 -0.29
C LYS A 295 -9.50 -36.16 0.36
N GLY A 296 -9.57 -34.84 0.18
CA GLY A 296 -10.65 -34.02 0.69
C GLY A 296 -11.99 -34.31 -0.01
N ARG A 297 -12.00 -34.49 -1.33
CA ARG A 297 -13.21 -34.89 -2.08
C ARG A 297 -13.76 -36.24 -1.61
N GLN A 298 -12.90 -37.17 -1.28
CA GLN A 298 -13.28 -38.49 -0.73
C GLN A 298 -13.90 -38.38 0.68
N ASN A 299 -13.51 -37.38 1.46
CA ASN A 299 -13.96 -37.21 2.86
C ASN A 299 -14.97 -36.04 3.02
N LEU A 300 -15.50 -35.49 1.93
CA LEU A 300 -16.28 -34.26 1.94
C LEU A 300 -17.55 -34.38 2.79
N THR A 301 -18.31 -35.47 2.66
CA THR A 301 -19.52 -35.70 3.43
C THR A 301 -19.27 -35.71 4.95
N GLY A 302 -18.17 -36.32 5.40
CA GLY A 302 -17.76 -36.31 6.80
C GLY A 302 -17.31 -34.94 7.29
N PHE A 303 -16.69 -34.16 6.42
CA PHE A 303 -16.27 -32.79 6.71
C PHE A 303 -17.48 -31.88 6.90
N GLU A 304 -18.45 -31.91 5.98
CA GLU A 304 -19.67 -31.13 6.02
C GLU A 304 -20.62 -31.52 7.18
N ALA A 305 -20.64 -32.79 7.53
CA ALA A 305 -21.41 -33.28 8.68
C ALA A 305 -20.85 -32.82 10.04
N ASN A 306 -19.59 -32.45 10.10
CA ASN A 306 -18.92 -32.02 11.32
C ASN A 306 -18.26 -30.65 11.14
N PRO A 307 -19.03 -29.57 10.96
CA PRO A 307 -18.48 -28.23 10.78
C PRO A 307 -17.73 -27.75 12.04
N VAL A 308 -16.68 -27.03 11.83
CA VAL A 308 -15.94 -26.35 12.92
C VAL A 308 -16.62 -25.02 13.20
N HIS A 309 -16.92 -24.76 14.47
CA HIS A 309 -17.41 -23.45 14.88
C HIS A 309 -16.21 -22.49 15.01
N ILE A 310 -16.21 -21.43 14.19
CA ILE A 310 -15.14 -20.43 14.16
C ILE A 310 -15.71 -19.10 14.68
N SER A 311 -15.10 -18.60 15.76
CA SER A 311 -15.46 -17.30 16.34
C SER A 311 -14.68 -16.18 15.65
N GLY A 312 -15.29 -14.98 15.59
CA GLY A 312 -14.58 -13.78 15.17
C GLY A 312 -13.32 -13.45 15.99
N SER A 313 -13.28 -13.87 17.27
CA SER A 313 -12.15 -13.69 18.18
C SER A 313 -11.02 -14.72 18.01
N ASP A 314 -11.27 -15.79 17.21
CA ASP A 314 -10.25 -16.81 16.95
C ASP A 314 -9.12 -16.25 16.10
N LEU A 315 -7.92 -16.77 16.31
CA LEU A 315 -6.75 -16.41 15.54
C LEU A 315 -6.92 -16.88 14.09
N ALA A 316 -6.92 -15.94 13.14
CA ALA A 316 -6.99 -16.25 11.72
C ALA A 316 -5.60 -16.43 11.11
N THR A 317 -4.63 -15.58 11.53
CA THR A 317 -3.30 -15.60 10.92
C THR A 317 -2.22 -15.00 11.84
N LEU A 318 -1.00 -15.47 11.65
CA LEU A 318 0.24 -14.87 12.13
C LEU A 318 1.00 -14.24 10.96
N VAL A 319 1.03 -12.92 10.91
CA VAL A 319 1.77 -12.18 9.88
C VAL A 319 3.14 -11.80 10.40
N TYR A 320 4.20 -12.36 9.79
CA TYR A 320 5.56 -12.12 10.23
C TYR A 320 6.14 -10.85 9.64
N THR A 321 6.50 -9.90 10.51
CA THR A 321 7.14 -8.62 10.14
C THR A 321 8.60 -8.61 10.55
N SER A 322 9.45 -7.94 9.74
CA SER A 322 10.85 -7.72 10.11
C SER A 322 10.92 -6.76 11.30
N GLY A 323 11.10 -7.31 12.49
CA GLY A 323 11.30 -6.53 13.71
C GLY A 323 12.58 -5.69 13.67
N THR A 324 12.62 -4.62 14.46
CA THR A 324 13.84 -3.79 14.63
C THR A 324 14.95 -4.52 15.39
N THR A 325 14.65 -5.65 16.00
CA THR A 325 15.55 -6.47 16.83
C THR A 325 16.20 -7.64 16.09
N GLY A 326 16.03 -7.74 14.77
CA GLY A 326 16.65 -8.78 13.92
C GLY A 326 15.73 -9.95 13.58
N ASN A 327 15.05 -10.55 14.55
CA ASN A 327 14.14 -11.68 14.32
C ASN A 327 12.72 -11.20 13.95
N PRO A 328 12.05 -11.86 12.98
CA PRO A 328 10.67 -11.54 12.64
C PRO A 328 9.72 -11.77 13.83
N LYS A 329 8.72 -10.88 13.98
CA LYS A 329 7.67 -10.99 15.00
C LYS A 329 6.36 -11.42 14.37
N GLY A 330 5.66 -12.37 14.96
CA GLY A 330 4.35 -12.85 14.53
C GLY A 330 3.23 -11.96 15.05
N VAL A 331 2.65 -11.14 14.18
CA VAL A 331 1.49 -10.29 14.49
C VAL A 331 0.24 -11.15 14.51
N MET A 332 -0.47 -11.20 15.64
CA MET A 332 -1.70 -11.99 15.82
C MET A 332 -2.91 -11.22 15.29
N LEU A 333 -3.52 -11.68 14.20
CA LEU A 333 -4.75 -11.13 13.66
C LEU A 333 -5.89 -12.14 13.77
N THR A 334 -7.03 -11.68 14.29
CA THR A 334 -8.26 -12.48 14.44
C THR A 334 -9.14 -12.35 13.19
N HIS A 335 -10.15 -13.21 13.05
CA HIS A 335 -11.16 -13.09 12.01
C HIS A 335 -11.86 -11.74 12.08
N SER A 336 -12.23 -11.25 13.27
CA SER A 336 -12.84 -9.92 13.45
C SER A 336 -11.97 -8.78 12.98
N ASN A 337 -10.63 -8.84 13.18
CA ASN A 337 -9.72 -7.82 12.67
C ASN A 337 -9.80 -7.70 11.14
N LEU A 338 -9.83 -8.85 10.43
CA LEU A 338 -9.89 -8.92 8.97
C LEU A 338 -11.28 -8.53 8.44
N LEU A 339 -12.35 -9.02 9.06
CA LEU A 339 -13.72 -8.68 8.70
C LEU A 339 -14.02 -7.20 8.89
N TYR A 340 -13.44 -6.56 9.91
CA TYR A 340 -13.53 -5.11 10.11
C TYR A 340 -13.03 -4.34 8.87
N GLN A 341 -11.91 -4.77 8.28
CA GLN A 341 -11.40 -4.16 7.04
C GLN A 341 -12.39 -4.34 5.89
N LEU A 342 -12.89 -5.56 5.67
CA LEU A 342 -13.85 -5.87 4.61
C LEU A 342 -15.10 -4.99 4.69
N ASN A 343 -15.65 -4.82 5.89
CA ASN A 343 -16.87 -4.07 6.11
C ASN A 343 -16.69 -2.56 5.90
N ASN A 344 -15.50 -2.03 6.22
CA ASN A 344 -15.28 -0.59 6.23
C ASN A 344 -14.55 -0.03 5.00
N LEU A 345 -13.80 -0.82 4.24
CA LEU A 345 -13.14 -0.36 3.02
C LEU A 345 -14.11 0.10 1.94
N SER A 346 -15.37 -0.35 1.98
CA SER A 346 -16.44 0.12 1.08
C SER A 346 -16.74 1.61 1.18
N HIS A 347 -16.41 2.28 2.29
CA HIS A 347 -16.54 3.72 2.44
C HIS A 347 -15.56 4.50 1.55
N PHE A 348 -14.46 3.88 1.16
CA PHE A 348 -13.41 4.51 0.37
C PHE A 348 -13.41 4.06 -1.08
N LEU A 349 -13.82 2.83 -1.36
CA LEU A 349 -13.83 2.24 -2.69
C LEU A 349 -15.07 1.35 -2.84
N GLN A 350 -15.84 1.58 -3.90
CA GLN A 350 -17.06 0.83 -4.20
C GLN A 350 -16.90 0.06 -5.53
N PRO A 351 -16.26 -1.11 -5.51
CA PRO A 351 -16.19 -1.96 -6.69
C PRO A 351 -17.55 -2.56 -7.03
N SER A 352 -17.77 -2.82 -8.32
CA SER A 352 -18.98 -3.48 -8.81
C SER A 352 -18.69 -4.92 -9.23
N PRO A 353 -19.64 -5.85 -9.07
CA PRO A 353 -19.47 -7.22 -9.53
C PRO A 353 -19.13 -7.28 -11.01
N GLY A 354 -18.23 -8.20 -11.37
CA GLY A 354 -17.74 -8.37 -12.75
C GLY A 354 -16.59 -7.43 -13.15
N GLU A 355 -16.23 -6.46 -12.34
CA GLU A 355 -14.99 -5.70 -12.51
C GLU A 355 -13.77 -6.58 -12.23
N SER A 356 -12.58 -6.07 -12.55
CA SER A 356 -11.33 -6.81 -12.34
C SER A 356 -10.28 -6.01 -11.58
N SER A 357 -9.45 -6.73 -10.85
CA SER A 357 -8.24 -6.24 -10.19
C SER A 357 -7.04 -7.07 -10.63
N LEU A 358 -5.87 -6.44 -10.71
CA LEU A 358 -4.60 -7.14 -10.95
C LEU A 358 -3.86 -7.28 -9.61
N SER A 359 -3.61 -8.53 -9.20
CA SER A 359 -2.93 -8.89 -7.95
C SER A 359 -1.44 -9.07 -8.21
N LEU A 360 -0.64 -8.18 -7.68
CA LEU A 360 0.82 -8.10 -7.91
C LEU A 360 1.62 -8.33 -6.63
N LEU A 361 1.12 -7.83 -5.50
CA LEU A 361 1.88 -7.79 -4.27
C LEU A 361 1.88 -9.14 -3.55
N PRO A 362 2.81 -9.37 -2.62
CA PRO A 362 2.85 -10.63 -1.88
C PRO A 362 1.62 -10.81 -0.97
N PRO A 363 0.89 -11.94 -1.04
CA PRO A 363 -0.31 -12.18 -0.22
C PRO A 363 0.03 -12.51 1.25
N TRP A 364 1.27 -12.93 1.55
CA TRP A 364 1.76 -13.06 2.91
C TRP A 364 2.01 -11.70 3.59
N HIS A 365 1.91 -10.58 2.84
CA HIS A 365 1.82 -9.24 3.40
C HIS A 365 0.35 -8.85 3.54
N ILE A 366 -0.07 -8.44 4.73
CA ILE A 366 -1.47 -8.20 5.04
C ILE A 366 -2.15 -7.15 4.15
N TYR A 367 -1.39 -6.24 3.53
CA TYR A 367 -1.92 -5.22 2.64
C TYR A 367 -2.56 -5.82 1.38
N GLU A 368 -1.85 -6.66 0.63
CA GLU A 368 -2.41 -7.36 -0.54
C GLU A 368 -3.55 -8.26 -0.12
N ARG A 369 -3.36 -9.00 0.96
CA ARG A 369 -4.30 -9.99 1.47
C ARG A 369 -5.65 -9.38 1.83
N SER A 370 -5.67 -8.31 2.61
CA SER A 370 -6.92 -7.63 3.00
C SER A 370 -7.60 -6.95 1.81
N CYS A 371 -6.82 -6.33 0.90
CA CYS A 371 -7.36 -5.79 -0.35
C CYS A 371 -7.96 -6.89 -1.23
N GLY A 372 -7.31 -8.04 -1.35
CA GLY A 372 -7.79 -9.20 -2.09
C GLY A 372 -9.12 -9.73 -1.54
N TYR A 373 -9.21 -9.93 -0.23
CA TYR A 373 -10.46 -10.36 0.42
C TYR A 373 -11.59 -9.35 0.18
N PHE A 374 -11.31 -8.05 0.34
CA PHE A 374 -12.28 -7.00 0.07
C PHE A 374 -12.76 -7.04 -1.39
N ILE A 375 -11.83 -7.17 -2.35
CA ILE A 375 -12.14 -7.26 -3.79
C ILE A 375 -13.03 -8.46 -4.07
N TYR A 376 -12.71 -9.65 -3.55
CA TYR A 376 -13.54 -10.85 -3.69
C TYR A 376 -14.94 -10.66 -3.08
N SER A 377 -15.02 -10.06 -1.88
CA SER A 377 -16.30 -9.83 -1.19
C SER A 377 -17.29 -8.98 -2.02
N ARG A 378 -16.79 -8.25 -3.02
CA ARG A 378 -17.58 -7.41 -3.94
C ARG A 378 -17.89 -8.09 -5.28
N GLY A 379 -17.58 -9.37 -5.47
CA GLY A 379 -17.79 -10.09 -6.72
C GLY A 379 -16.87 -9.64 -7.85
N VAL A 380 -15.69 -9.12 -7.53
CA VAL A 380 -14.69 -8.63 -8.49
C VAL A 380 -13.70 -9.75 -8.80
N LYS A 381 -13.37 -9.90 -10.08
CA LYS A 381 -12.36 -10.85 -10.56
C LYS A 381 -10.96 -10.40 -10.16
N GLN A 382 -10.14 -11.32 -9.64
CA GLN A 382 -8.72 -11.10 -9.40
C GLN A 382 -7.87 -11.85 -10.42
N VAL A 383 -6.97 -11.14 -11.10
CA VAL A 383 -5.98 -11.70 -12.03
C VAL A 383 -4.62 -11.65 -11.38
N TYR A 384 -3.97 -12.82 -11.24
CA TYR A 384 -2.67 -12.94 -10.61
C TYR A 384 -1.55 -12.62 -11.59
N THR A 385 -0.56 -11.85 -11.14
CA THR A 385 0.61 -11.48 -11.92
C THR A 385 1.88 -11.45 -11.06
N ASN A 386 3.01 -11.13 -11.66
CA ASN A 386 4.29 -10.96 -10.98
C ASN A 386 5.06 -9.74 -11.54
N ILE A 387 6.15 -9.36 -10.84
CA ILE A 387 6.96 -8.17 -11.17
C ILE A 387 7.49 -8.20 -12.62
N ARG A 388 7.76 -9.39 -13.17
CA ARG A 388 8.31 -9.52 -14.54
C ARG A 388 7.25 -9.27 -15.61
N ARG A 389 5.97 -9.65 -15.34
CA ARG A 389 4.88 -9.67 -16.33
C ARG A 389 3.81 -8.60 -16.14
N PHE A 390 3.72 -7.96 -14.96
CA PHE A 390 2.61 -7.07 -14.64
C PHE A 390 2.37 -5.96 -15.68
N ARG A 391 3.41 -5.53 -16.39
CA ARG A 391 3.30 -4.47 -17.40
C ARG A 391 2.57 -4.94 -18.66
N GLU A 392 2.82 -6.18 -19.08
CA GLU A 392 2.11 -6.82 -20.19
C GLU A 392 0.68 -7.12 -19.77
N ASP A 393 0.52 -7.60 -18.53
CA ASP A 393 -0.77 -7.96 -17.97
C ASP A 393 -1.69 -6.75 -17.74
N LEU A 394 -1.17 -5.58 -17.37
CA LEU A 394 -1.95 -4.34 -17.33
C LEU A 394 -2.59 -4.01 -18.68
N THR A 395 -1.94 -4.37 -19.79
CA THR A 395 -2.47 -4.18 -21.14
C THR A 395 -3.38 -5.32 -21.57
N LYS A 396 -3.02 -6.56 -21.21
CA LYS A 396 -3.76 -7.78 -21.59
C LYS A 396 -5.03 -7.97 -20.77
N PHE A 397 -5.00 -7.60 -19.49
CA PHE A 397 -6.09 -7.73 -18.53
C PHE A 397 -6.35 -6.36 -17.86
N PRO A 398 -6.78 -5.33 -18.59
CA PRO A 398 -6.87 -3.97 -18.08
C PRO A 398 -7.79 -3.91 -16.85
N PRO A 399 -7.24 -3.71 -15.63
CA PRO A 399 -8.01 -3.75 -14.42
C PRO A 399 -8.75 -2.42 -14.19
N GLN A 400 -9.90 -2.50 -13.50
CA GLN A 400 -10.55 -1.33 -12.94
C GLN A 400 -9.78 -0.81 -11.72
N PHE A 401 -9.24 -1.72 -10.93
CA PHE A 401 -8.51 -1.42 -9.70
C PHE A 401 -7.14 -2.08 -9.72
N PHE A 402 -6.12 -1.32 -9.33
CA PHE A 402 -4.75 -1.83 -9.25
C PHE A 402 -4.16 -1.51 -7.89
N VAL A 403 -3.99 -2.55 -7.06
CA VAL A 403 -3.36 -2.46 -5.75
C VAL A 403 -1.85 -2.56 -5.92
N CYS A 404 -1.12 -1.57 -5.45
CA CYS A 404 0.33 -1.53 -5.62
C CYS A 404 1.04 -0.67 -4.56
N VAL A 405 2.36 -0.63 -4.63
CA VAL A 405 3.20 0.26 -3.82
C VAL A 405 3.70 1.45 -4.65
N PRO A 406 4.10 2.57 -4.02
CA PRO A 406 4.54 3.78 -4.72
C PRO A 406 5.61 3.54 -5.80
N LEU A 407 6.56 2.64 -5.56
CA LEU A 407 7.63 2.32 -6.52
C LEU A 407 7.10 1.73 -7.85
N VAL A 408 5.97 1.01 -7.80
CA VAL A 408 5.35 0.46 -9.03
C VAL A 408 4.80 1.59 -9.90
N ILE A 409 4.06 2.54 -9.30
CA ILE A 409 3.52 3.68 -10.04
C ILE A 409 4.61 4.68 -10.47
N ASP A 410 5.70 4.80 -9.72
CA ASP A 410 6.89 5.54 -10.14
C ASP A 410 7.51 4.93 -11.41
N THR A 411 7.68 3.61 -11.44
CA THR A 411 8.15 2.89 -12.61
C THR A 411 7.26 3.11 -13.83
N LEU A 412 5.92 3.13 -13.65
CA LEU A 412 4.97 3.43 -14.73
C LEU A 412 5.09 4.88 -15.20
N GLN A 413 5.21 5.85 -14.29
CA GLN A 413 5.42 7.26 -14.63
C GLN A 413 6.72 7.46 -15.43
N THR A 414 7.84 6.88 -14.97
CA THR A 414 9.14 6.98 -15.63
C THR A 414 9.06 6.50 -17.08
N LYS A 415 8.37 5.39 -17.33
CA LYS A 415 8.15 4.89 -18.70
C LYS A 415 7.30 5.82 -19.56
N VAL A 416 6.25 6.42 -18.99
CA VAL A 416 5.44 7.42 -19.72
C VAL A 416 6.30 8.61 -20.09
N LYS A 417 7.11 9.14 -19.15
CA LYS A 417 8.04 10.24 -19.40
C LYS A 417 9.06 9.89 -20.50
N ALA A 418 9.63 8.68 -20.46
CA ALA A 418 10.57 8.20 -21.48
C ALA A 418 9.90 8.06 -22.87
N ALA A 419 8.66 7.56 -22.93
CA ALA A 419 7.91 7.47 -24.18
C ALA A 419 7.61 8.86 -24.79
N ILE A 420 7.30 9.84 -23.94
CA ILE A 420 7.12 11.24 -24.39
C ILE A 420 8.46 11.81 -24.90
N LYS A 421 9.58 11.56 -24.18
CA LYS A 421 10.94 12.00 -24.56
C LYS A 421 11.37 11.44 -25.92
N ARG A 422 11.04 10.20 -26.25
CA ARG A 422 11.29 9.54 -27.55
C ARG A 422 10.39 10.06 -28.69
N GLY A 423 9.36 10.83 -28.38
CA GLY A 423 8.46 11.41 -29.37
C GLY A 423 9.14 12.55 -30.17
N SER A 424 8.48 12.96 -31.30
CA SER A 424 8.95 14.13 -32.07
C SER A 424 8.96 15.39 -31.22
N ASN A 425 9.77 16.38 -31.59
CA ASN A 425 9.86 17.67 -30.91
C ASN A 425 8.49 18.31 -30.69
N ALA A 426 7.63 18.28 -31.72
CA ALA A 426 6.26 18.78 -31.62
C ALA A 426 5.44 18.06 -30.54
N LYS A 427 5.51 16.70 -30.49
CA LYS A 427 4.81 15.91 -29.45
C LYS A 427 5.32 16.24 -28.06
N ARG A 428 6.64 16.41 -27.88
CA ARG A 428 7.28 16.78 -26.60
C ARG A 428 6.81 18.17 -26.13
N THR A 429 6.84 19.17 -27.02
CA THR A 429 6.43 20.55 -26.71
C THR A 429 4.93 20.59 -26.34
N VAL A 430 4.07 19.93 -27.12
CA VAL A 430 2.63 19.84 -26.84
C VAL A 430 2.36 19.15 -25.49
N ALA A 431 3.04 18.05 -25.21
CA ALA A 431 2.91 17.36 -23.91
C ALA A 431 3.36 18.26 -22.77
N ALA A 432 4.56 18.88 -22.84
CA ALA A 432 5.06 19.77 -21.81
C ALA A 432 4.13 20.96 -21.56
N PHE A 433 3.60 21.58 -22.61
CA PHE A 433 2.62 22.67 -22.50
C PHE A 433 1.37 22.22 -21.75
N PHE A 434 0.74 21.11 -22.16
CA PHE A 434 -0.46 20.63 -21.49
C PHE A 434 -0.22 20.16 -20.06
N PHE A 435 0.92 19.53 -19.76
CA PHE A 435 1.26 19.17 -18.38
C PHE A 435 1.40 20.40 -17.49
N ALA A 436 2.12 21.44 -17.93
CA ALA A 436 2.29 22.69 -17.17
C ALA A 436 0.94 23.41 -16.95
N LEU A 437 0.12 23.51 -18.00
CA LEU A 437 -1.21 24.08 -17.92
C LEU A 437 -2.11 23.33 -16.94
N SER A 438 -2.11 21.99 -17.01
CA SER A 438 -2.94 21.17 -16.14
C SER A 438 -2.46 21.18 -14.70
N ALA A 439 -1.14 21.27 -14.45
CA ALA A 439 -0.60 21.46 -13.12
C ALA A 439 -1.12 22.76 -12.47
N ALA A 440 -1.11 23.87 -13.24
CA ALA A 440 -1.66 25.14 -12.78
C ALA A 440 -3.18 25.06 -12.51
N TYR A 441 -3.95 24.45 -13.43
CA TYR A 441 -5.38 24.21 -13.28
C TYR A 441 -5.69 23.41 -12.01
N ILE A 442 -4.99 22.29 -11.80
CA ILE A 442 -5.22 21.40 -10.66
C ILE A 442 -4.87 22.11 -9.34
N ARG A 443 -3.76 22.86 -9.29
CA ARG A 443 -3.41 23.65 -8.11
C ARG A 443 -4.52 24.65 -7.75
N ALA A 444 -5.01 25.40 -8.74
CA ALA A 444 -6.12 26.33 -8.53
C ALA A 444 -7.41 25.61 -8.11
N ARG A 445 -7.73 24.46 -8.72
CA ARG A 445 -8.90 23.63 -8.37
C ARG A 445 -8.83 23.16 -6.92
N ARG A 446 -7.65 22.78 -6.41
CA ARG A 446 -7.44 22.37 -5.00
C ARG A 446 -7.68 23.52 -4.04
N VAL A 447 -7.10 24.69 -4.34
CA VAL A 447 -7.35 25.92 -3.56
C VAL A 447 -8.85 26.26 -3.57
N LYS A 448 -9.49 26.27 -4.76
CA LYS A 448 -10.94 26.51 -4.88
C LYS A 448 -11.76 25.60 -3.97
N ASN A 449 -11.44 24.30 -3.95
CA ASN A 449 -12.22 23.28 -3.22
C ASN A 449 -11.81 23.13 -1.74
N GLY A 450 -10.87 23.94 -1.22
CA GLY A 450 -10.44 23.88 0.19
C GLY A 450 -9.70 22.60 0.55
N VAL A 451 -8.97 21.99 -0.40
CA VAL A 451 -8.22 20.72 -0.21
C VAL A 451 -6.72 20.88 -0.51
N ASP A 452 -6.20 22.09 -0.38
CA ASP A 452 -4.76 22.39 -0.45
C ASP A 452 -4.20 22.46 0.97
N LEU A 453 -3.25 21.58 1.32
CA LEU A 453 -2.67 21.46 2.66
C LEU A 453 -2.07 22.75 3.21
N LYS A 454 -1.67 23.69 2.33
CA LYS A 454 -1.24 25.02 2.76
C LYS A 454 -2.29 25.73 3.65
N TRP A 455 -3.57 25.44 3.43
CA TRP A 455 -4.69 26.03 4.14
C TRP A 455 -5.39 25.05 5.08
N ALA A 456 -4.68 24.01 5.51
CA ALA A 456 -5.24 23.01 6.44
C ALA A 456 -5.35 23.55 7.88
N VAL A 457 -4.38 24.34 8.30
CA VAL A 457 -4.24 24.83 9.71
C VAL A 457 -4.60 26.32 9.83
N GLN A 458 -4.65 27.05 8.73
CA GLN A 458 -4.94 28.49 8.73
C GLN A 458 -6.04 28.84 7.71
N PRO A 459 -6.83 29.90 7.98
CA PRO A 459 -7.89 30.34 7.06
C PRO A 459 -7.36 30.66 5.67
N ARG A 460 -8.11 30.26 4.63
CA ARG A 460 -7.77 30.58 3.25
C ARG A 460 -8.12 32.04 2.93
N PRO A 461 -7.16 32.89 2.50
CA PRO A 461 -7.44 34.27 2.13
C PRO A 461 -8.41 34.37 0.94
N LEU A 462 -9.29 35.37 0.95
CA LEU A 462 -10.25 35.65 -0.14
C LEU A 462 -9.50 35.83 -1.47
N ALA A 463 -8.37 36.55 -1.48
CA ALA A 463 -7.55 36.73 -2.69
C ALA A 463 -7.09 35.40 -3.31
N ALA A 464 -6.74 34.39 -2.49
CA ALA A 464 -6.38 33.06 -2.99
C ALA A 464 -7.61 32.36 -3.62
N LEU A 465 -8.80 32.53 -3.05
CA LEU A 465 -10.02 31.99 -3.63
C LEU A 465 -10.38 32.68 -4.97
N VAL A 466 -10.30 34.00 -5.05
CA VAL A 466 -10.56 34.74 -6.28
C VAL A 466 -9.57 34.33 -7.39
N TRP A 467 -8.29 34.28 -7.07
CA TRP A 467 -7.26 33.77 -7.98
C TRP A 467 -7.58 32.36 -8.49
N ALA A 468 -7.97 31.46 -7.57
CA ALA A 468 -8.29 30.07 -7.90
C ALA A 468 -9.53 29.98 -8.82
N LEU A 469 -10.57 30.75 -8.54
CA LEU A 469 -11.79 30.79 -9.36
C LEU A 469 -11.49 31.25 -10.79
N LEU A 470 -10.74 32.36 -10.95
CA LEU A 470 -10.35 32.88 -12.25
C LEU A 470 -9.48 31.90 -13.04
N THR A 471 -8.47 31.35 -12.38
CA THR A 471 -7.57 30.36 -13.00
C THR A 471 -8.32 29.10 -13.45
N VAL A 472 -9.21 28.57 -12.61
CA VAL A 472 -10.05 27.43 -12.97
C VAL A 472 -10.95 27.76 -14.16
N ALA A 473 -11.60 28.93 -14.18
CA ALA A 473 -12.48 29.33 -15.28
C ALA A 473 -11.74 29.42 -16.62
N ILE A 474 -10.53 29.98 -16.62
CA ILE A 474 -9.70 30.17 -17.83
C ILE A 474 -9.11 28.83 -18.30
N LEU A 475 -8.58 28.02 -17.39
CA LEU A 475 -7.81 26.82 -17.76
C LEU A 475 -8.66 25.55 -17.93
N ALA A 476 -9.90 25.51 -17.41
CA ALA A 476 -10.77 24.35 -17.51
C ALA A 476 -11.04 23.85 -18.94
N PRO A 477 -11.36 24.74 -19.93
CA PRO A 477 -11.55 24.30 -21.31
C PRO A 477 -10.29 23.66 -21.90
N LEU A 478 -9.13 24.27 -21.67
CA LEU A 478 -7.85 23.80 -22.16
C LEU A 478 -7.44 22.47 -21.52
N HIS A 479 -7.70 22.32 -20.22
CA HIS A 479 -7.50 21.04 -19.52
C HIS A 479 -8.41 19.93 -20.09
N ARG A 480 -9.66 20.22 -20.44
CA ARG A 480 -10.56 19.26 -21.11
C ARG A 480 -10.01 18.82 -22.48
N ILE A 481 -9.42 19.74 -23.23
CA ILE A 481 -8.73 19.42 -24.50
C ILE A 481 -7.53 18.51 -24.25
N ALA A 482 -6.69 18.85 -23.26
CA ALA A 482 -5.55 18.01 -22.85
C ALA A 482 -5.98 16.57 -22.48
N LYS A 483 -7.08 16.42 -21.73
CA LYS A 483 -7.65 15.09 -21.39
C LYS A 483 -7.99 14.26 -22.62
N LYS A 484 -8.57 14.86 -23.66
CA LYS A 484 -8.94 14.15 -24.89
C LYS A 484 -7.74 13.83 -25.77
N LEU A 485 -6.84 14.82 -26.00
CA LEU A 485 -5.76 14.72 -26.97
C LEU A 485 -4.53 13.97 -26.45
N VAL A 486 -4.17 14.15 -25.14
CA VAL A 486 -2.94 13.67 -24.55
C VAL A 486 -3.21 12.59 -23.50
N TYR A 487 -3.99 12.93 -22.46
CA TYR A 487 -4.09 12.07 -21.28
C TYR A 487 -4.89 10.78 -21.53
N GLY A 488 -5.88 10.81 -22.42
CA GLY A 488 -6.61 9.60 -22.82
C GLY A 488 -5.70 8.52 -23.41
N LYS A 489 -4.70 8.92 -24.22
CA LYS A 489 -3.71 7.98 -24.78
C LYS A 489 -2.78 7.43 -23.71
N ILE A 490 -2.32 8.28 -22.78
CA ILE A 490 -1.46 7.87 -21.67
C ILE A 490 -2.19 6.91 -20.75
N ARG A 491 -3.44 7.20 -20.37
CA ARG A 491 -4.25 6.29 -19.54
C ARG A 491 -4.48 4.94 -20.21
N GLY A 492 -4.77 4.93 -21.51
CA GLY A 492 -4.88 3.68 -22.28
C GLY A 492 -3.60 2.86 -22.25
N ALA A 493 -2.44 3.50 -22.31
CA ALA A 493 -1.14 2.83 -22.22
C ALA A 493 -0.80 2.35 -20.79
N LEU A 494 -1.34 2.99 -19.76
CA LEU A 494 -1.19 2.56 -18.36
C LEU A 494 -2.06 1.34 -18.02
N GLY A 495 -3.13 1.10 -18.79
CA GLY A 495 -4.01 -0.07 -18.64
C GLY A 495 -5.01 0.02 -17.48
N VAL A 496 -4.80 0.84 -16.45
CA VAL A 496 -5.72 0.99 -15.32
C VAL A 496 -6.88 1.92 -15.69
N THR A 497 -8.12 1.49 -15.48
CA THR A 497 -9.29 2.21 -16.00
C THR A 497 -10.02 3.08 -15.00
N LYS A 498 -10.04 2.75 -13.69
CA LYS A 498 -10.71 3.54 -12.64
C LYS A 498 -9.75 4.16 -11.65
N CYS A 499 -9.08 3.35 -10.82
CA CYS A 499 -8.17 3.91 -9.82
C CYS A 499 -7.02 2.97 -9.47
N VAL A 500 -5.99 3.57 -8.89
CA VAL A 500 -4.86 2.89 -8.27
C VAL A 500 -5.01 3.00 -6.76
N VAL A 501 -4.82 1.90 -6.04
CA VAL A 501 -4.73 1.89 -4.58
C VAL A 501 -3.25 1.78 -4.22
N SER A 502 -2.71 2.79 -3.57
CA SER A 502 -1.29 2.86 -3.18
C SER A 502 -1.16 2.83 -1.67
N GLY A 503 -0.31 1.96 -1.18
CA GLY A 503 -0.05 1.81 0.25
C GLY A 503 1.30 1.18 0.51
N GLY A 504 1.62 0.96 1.77
CA GLY A 504 2.86 0.27 2.15
C GLY A 504 4.13 1.12 2.04
N GLY A 505 4.06 2.36 1.59
CA GLY A 505 5.20 3.29 1.48
C GLY A 505 4.73 4.73 1.32
N SER A 506 5.64 5.69 1.44
CA SER A 506 5.36 7.11 1.22
C SER A 506 5.01 7.38 -0.24
N LEU A 507 3.88 8.03 -0.50
CA LEU A 507 3.49 8.47 -1.83
C LEU A 507 4.11 9.83 -2.12
N GLN A 508 5.09 9.84 -2.99
CA GLN A 508 5.86 11.04 -3.34
C GLN A 508 4.97 12.11 -4.01
N PRO A 509 5.14 13.41 -3.68
CA PRO A 509 4.29 14.49 -4.17
C PRO A 509 4.22 14.59 -5.71
N HIS A 510 5.32 14.30 -6.40
CA HIS A 510 5.36 14.36 -7.86
C HIS A 510 4.57 13.24 -8.54
N LEU A 511 4.50 12.05 -7.92
CA LEU A 511 3.65 10.95 -8.38
C LEU A 511 2.18 11.32 -8.20
N ASP A 512 1.83 11.77 -7.01
CA ASP A 512 0.46 12.21 -6.67
C ASP A 512 -0.04 13.30 -7.65
N GLU A 513 0.83 14.28 -7.99
CA GLU A 513 0.53 15.31 -8.97
C GLU A 513 0.36 14.78 -10.39
N PHE A 514 1.27 13.91 -10.82
CA PHE A 514 1.24 13.34 -12.17
C PHE A 514 -0.04 12.56 -12.44
N TYR A 515 -0.43 11.69 -11.54
CA TYR A 515 -1.64 10.88 -11.70
C TYR A 515 -2.92 11.71 -11.61
N GLU A 516 -2.95 12.75 -10.76
CA GLU A 516 -4.06 13.69 -10.70
C GLU A 516 -4.19 14.49 -12.01
N ILE A 517 -3.08 14.90 -12.64
CA ILE A 517 -3.08 15.56 -13.97
C ILE A 517 -3.70 14.65 -15.03
N LEU A 518 -3.39 13.35 -14.99
CA LEU A 518 -3.96 12.37 -15.90
C LEU A 518 -5.44 12.05 -15.63
N ASP A 519 -6.02 12.56 -14.53
CA ASP A 519 -7.36 12.21 -14.07
C ASP A 519 -7.49 10.70 -13.76
N LEU A 520 -6.42 10.12 -13.24
CA LEU A 520 -6.36 8.78 -12.69
C LEU A 520 -6.21 8.88 -11.17
N THR A 521 -7.25 8.50 -10.46
CA THR A 521 -7.27 8.62 -8.99
C THR A 521 -6.29 7.67 -8.34
N VAL A 522 -5.47 8.18 -7.43
CA VAL A 522 -4.62 7.40 -6.53
C VAL A 522 -5.19 7.47 -5.12
N LEU A 523 -5.67 6.34 -4.62
CA LEU A 523 -6.10 6.19 -3.23
C LEU A 523 -4.86 5.85 -2.41
N ASN A 524 -4.37 6.81 -1.64
CA ASN A 524 -3.27 6.60 -0.73
C ASN A 524 -3.83 6.12 0.62
N GLY A 525 -3.43 4.90 1.04
CA GLY A 525 -3.80 4.30 2.30
C GLY A 525 -2.59 4.16 3.24
N TRP A 526 -2.84 4.26 4.53
CA TRP A 526 -1.84 4.11 5.58
C TRP A 526 -2.30 3.10 6.63
N GLY A 527 -1.34 2.35 7.13
CA GLY A 527 -1.50 1.38 8.21
C GLY A 527 -0.31 0.43 8.30
N LEU A 528 -0.40 -0.52 9.21
CA LEU A 528 0.66 -1.45 9.58
C LEU A 528 0.11 -2.89 9.59
N SER A 529 0.98 -3.89 9.65
CA SER A 529 0.54 -5.27 9.85
C SER A 529 -0.25 -5.42 11.14
N GLU A 530 0.12 -4.69 12.15
CA GLU A 530 -0.49 -4.60 13.47
C GLU A 530 -1.89 -3.96 13.47
N THR A 531 -2.35 -3.44 12.32
CA THR A 531 -3.65 -2.76 12.18
C THR A 531 -4.52 -3.32 11.05
N SER A 532 -4.19 -4.48 10.48
CA SER A 532 -4.98 -5.39 9.60
C SER A 532 -5.32 -4.96 8.15
N PRO A 533 -4.68 -4.07 7.42
CA PRO A 533 -3.64 -3.14 7.81
C PRO A 533 -4.13 -1.68 7.96
N VAL A 534 -5.28 -1.29 7.33
CA VAL A 534 -5.63 0.11 7.04
C VAL A 534 -6.14 0.84 8.29
N LEU A 535 -5.51 1.97 8.62
CA LEU A 535 -5.97 2.92 9.63
C LEU A 535 -6.66 4.13 9.02
N ALA A 536 -6.12 4.65 7.92
CA ALA A 536 -6.69 5.77 7.19
C ALA A 536 -6.50 5.59 5.67
N CYS A 537 -7.43 6.11 4.89
CA CYS A 537 -7.38 6.06 3.44
C CYS A 537 -8.06 7.27 2.82
N ARG A 538 -7.61 7.66 1.62
CA ARG A 538 -8.33 8.62 0.77
C ARG A 538 -9.53 7.94 0.14
N SER A 539 -10.65 8.67 -0.02
CA SER A 539 -11.88 8.15 -0.60
C SER A 539 -11.94 8.35 -2.11
N TYR A 540 -12.49 7.35 -2.81
CA TYR A 540 -12.91 7.45 -4.22
C TYR A 540 -14.40 7.78 -4.26
N THR A 541 -14.73 9.04 -4.00
CA THR A 541 -16.11 9.52 -4.13
C THR A 541 -16.20 10.45 -5.34
N ALA A 542 -17.16 10.21 -6.23
CA ALA A 542 -17.36 11.03 -7.40
C ALA A 542 -17.57 12.52 -7.00
N GLY A 543 -16.76 13.40 -7.58
CA GLY A 543 -16.82 14.85 -7.30
C GLY A 543 -16.00 15.34 -6.10
N GLN A 544 -15.55 14.47 -5.21
CA GLN A 544 -14.62 14.83 -4.14
C GLN A 544 -13.16 14.75 -4.62
N LEU A 545 -12.36 15.73 -4.24
CA LEU A 545 -10.92 15.69 -4.48
C LEU A 545 -10.21 15.09 -3.27
N ALA A 546 -9.35 14.12 -3.53
CA ALA A 546 -8.44 13.63 -2.52
C ALA A 546 -7.49 14.74 -2.05
N VAL A 547 -7.16 14.77 -0.76
CA VAL A 547 -6.18 15.73 -0.22
C VAL A 547 -4.78 15.23 -0.54
N ARG A 548 -4.09 15.89 -1.48
CA ARG A 548 -2.72 15.53 -1.87
C ARG A 548 -1.77 15.67 -0.68
N GLY A 549 -0.80 14.76 -0.54
CA GLY A 549 0.15 14.76 0.57
C GLY A 549 -0.43 14.19 1.88
N SER A 550 -1.70 13.70 1.89
CA SER A 550 -2.30 13.05 3.04
C SER A 550 -2.51 11.55 2.83
N VAL A 551 -2.86 10.86 3.89
CA VAL A 551 -3.37 9.49 3.87
C VAL A 551 -4.90 9.44 4.04
N GLY A 552 -5.59 10.57 3.93
CA GLY A 552 -7.03 10.66 4.04
C GLY A 552 -7.53 10.71 5.48
N ARG A 553 -8.71 10.15 5.73
CA ARG A 553 -9.36 10.10 7.05
C ARG A 553 -9.29 8.71 7.63
N PRO A 554 -9.37 8.57 8.96
CA PRO A 554 -9.48 7.28 9.62
C PRO A 554 -10.66 6.47 9.06
N ILE A 555 -10.50 5.15 8.98
CA ILE A 555 -11.63 4.28 8.64
C ILE A 555 -12.65 4.28 9.79
N PRO A 556 -13.96 4.12 9.49
CA PRO A 556 -15.00 4.16 10.53
C PRO A 556 -14.72 3.18 11.67
N GLY A 557 -14.84 3.64 12.92
CA GLY A 557 -14.52 2.83 14.11
C GLY A 557 -13.04 2.86 14.55
N THR A 558 -12.13 3.43 13.75
CA THR A 558 -10.75 3.70 14.18
C THR A 558 -10.65 5.07 14.83
N LYS A 559 -10.07 5.10 16.02
CA LYS A 559 -9.71 6.33 16.75
C LYS A 559 -8.21 6.56 16.62
N LEU A 560 -7.82 7.81 16.36
CA LEU A 560 -6.42 8.22 16.29
C LEU A 560 -6.20 9.38 17.28
N ARG A 561 -5.09 9.32 18.03
CA ARG A 561 -4.57 10.40 18.85
C ARG A 561 -3.19 10.77 18.34
N VAL A 562 -2.88 12.05 18.34
CA VAL A 562 -1.53 12.55 18.08
C VAL A 562 -0.96 13.01 19.42
N VAL A 563 0.15 12.42 19.83
CA VAL A 563 0.75 12.63 21.13
C VAL A 563 2.20 13.07 21.02
N ASP A 564 2.66 13.82 22.01
CA ASP A 564 4.07 14.14 22.16
C ASP A 564 4.88 12.84 22.40
N PRO A 565 6.01 12.63 21.71
CA PRO A 565 6.75 11.36 21.75
C PRO A 565 7.35 11.02 23.13
N ASP A 566 7.60 12.01 23.98
CA ASP A 566 8.27 11.83 25.28
C ASP A 566 7.26 11.71 26.41
N SER A 567 6.25 12.60 26.45
CA SER A 567 5.26 12.66 27.52
C SER A 567 4.00 11.82 27.28
N PHE A 568 3.75 11.39 26.03
CA PHE A 568 2.51 10.75 25.58
C PHE A 568 1.23 11.57 25.82
N GLN A 569 1.36 12.89 26.05
CA GLN A 569 0.23 13.79 26.16
C GLN A 569 -0.28 14.20 24.78
N ASP A 570 -1.60 14.39 24.64
CA ASP A 570 -2.22 14.82 23.39
C ASP A 570 -1.67 16.19 22.96
N VAL A 571 -1.30 16.30 21.68
CA VAL A 571 -0.97 17.59 21.08
C VAL A 571 -2.16 18.15 20.30
N PRO A 572 -2.30 19.49 20.20
CA PRO A 572 -3.36 20.11 19.42
C PRO A 572 -3.35 19.68 17.96
N ASP A 573 -4.54 19.59 17.35
CA ASP A 573 -4.68 19.36 15.91
C ASP A 573 -3.87 20.38 15.10
N GLY A 574 -3.19 19.93 14.07
CA GLY A 574 -2.25 20.73 13.27
C GLY A 574 -0.82 20.69 13.78
N GLN A 575 -0.56 20.16 14.96
CA GLN A 575 0.80 19.92 15.47
C GLN A 575 1.22 18.47 15.24
N GLN A 576 2.52 18.28 15.00
CA GLN A 576 3.12 16.98 14.77
C GLN A 576 3.36 16.25 16.09
N GLY A 577 3.12 14.95 16.10
CA GLY A 577 3.44 14.03 17.18
C GLY A 577 3.43 12.58 16.70
N VAL A 578 3.61 11.65 17.64
CA VAL A 578 3.45 10.21 17.39
C VAL A 578 1.97 9.87 17.31
N ILE A 579 1.59 9.06 16.33
CA ILE A 579 0.19 8.66 16.17
C ILE A 579 -0.07 7.37 16.96
N LEU A 580 -1.01 7.42 17.88
CA LEU A 580 -1.58 6.26 18.54
C LEU A 580 -2.89 5.87 17.86
N ALA A 581 -3.16 4.55 17.78
CA ALA A 581 -4.36 4.03 17.15
C ALA A 581 -5.14 3.10 18.09
N GLN A 582 -6.47 3.18 18.07
CA GLN A 582 -7.37 2.28 18.74
C GLN A 582 -8.52 1.92 17.81
N GLY A 583 -8.91 0.64 17.76
CA GLY A 583 -10.04 0.20 16.95
C GLY A 583 -10.05 -1.29 16.68
N PRO A 584 -11.14 -1.81 16.06
CA PRO A 584 -11.30 -3.26 15.82
C PRO A 584 -10.27 -3.87 14.88
N GLY A 585 -9.56 -3.05 14.08
CA GLY A 585 -8.49 -3.51 13.19
C GLY A 585 -7.14 -3.71 13.90
N VAL A 586 -6.99 -3.29 15.17
CA VAL A 586 -5.72 -3.42 15.90
C VAL A 586 -5.51 -4.86 16.35
N MET A 587 -4.30 -5.36 16.20
CA MET A 587 -3.88 -6.73 16.51
C MET A 587 -4.16 -7.12 17.98
N LYS A 588 -4.23 -8.43 18.24
CA LYS A 588 -4.30 -8.97 19.59
C LYS A 588 -2.95 -8.83 20.35
N GLY A 589 -1.84 -8.72 19.64
CA GLY A 589 -0.48 -8.62 20.16
C GLY A 589 0.51 -9.39 19.28
N TYR A 590 1.75 -9.55 19.78
CA TYR A 590 2.77 -10.38 19.15
C TYR A 590 2.77 -11.78 19.75
N TYR A 591 2.73 -12.80 18.90
CA TYR A 591 2.70 -14.21 19.32
C TYR A 591 4.00 -14.58 20.07
N ASN A 592 3.87 -15.17 21.26
CA ASN A 592 4.97 -15.54 22.14
C ASN A 592 5.97 -14.39 22.45
N ASP A 593 5.51 -13.09 22.38
CA ASP A 593 6.30 -11.91 22.76
C ASP A 593 5.47 -10.95 23.62
N PRO A 594 5.22 -11.28 24.91
CA PRO A 594 4.43 -10.42 25.79
C PRO A 594 5.12 -9.09 26.07
N GLN A 595 6.46 -9.04 26.16
CA GLN A 595 7.20 -7.81 26.37
C GLN A 595 7.14 -6.91 25.13
N GLY A 596 7.24 -7.47 23.92
CA GLY A 596 7.05 -6.73 22.67
C GLY A 596 5.63 -6.19 22.57
N THR A 597 4.64 -6.96 23.00
CA THR A 597 3.23 -6.53 23.04
C THR A 597 3.05 -5.38 24.01
N GLN A 598 3.56 -5.48 25.23
CA GLN A 598 3.48 -4.40 26.22
C GLN A 598 4.09 -3.08 25.71
N ARG A 599 5.26 -3.16 25.06
CA ARG A 599 5.91 -1.97 24.46
C ARG A 599 5.09 -1.36 23.31
N ALA A 600 4.31 -2.18 22.60
CA ALA A 600 3.47 -1.71 21.49
C ALA A 600 2.19 -1.02 21.97
N PHE A 601 1.77 -1.25 23.23
CA PHE A 601 0.59 -0.65 23.84
C PHE A 601 1.00 0.15 25.09
N PRO A 602 1.52 1.39 24.92
CA PRO A 602 1.95 2.23 26.06
C PRO A 602 0.81 2.59 26.99
N GLU A 603 -0.41 2.67 26.47
CA GLU A 603 -1.66 2.84 27.22
C GLU A 603 -2.62 1.69 26.85
N SER A 604 -3.50 1.32 27.78
CA SER A 604 -4.48 0.25 27.56
C SER A 604 -5.34 0.51 26.34
N GLY A 605 -5.29 -0.41 25.36
CA GLY A 605 -6.04 -0.35 24.12
C GLY A 605 -5.51 0.64 23.07
N TRP A 606 -4.46 1.43 23.36
CA TRP A 606 -3.83 2.33 22.40
C TRP A 606 -2.53 1.76 21.85
N PHE A 607 -2.55 1.43 20.57
CA PHE A 607 -1.40 0.92 19.86
C PHE A 607 -0.52 2.06 19.36
N ASN A 608 0.78 2.02 19.69
CA ASN A 608 1.76 2.98 19.20
C ASN A 608 2.21 2.57 17.78
N THR A 609 1.82 3.36 16.76
CA THR A 609 2.17 3.09 15.39
C THR A 609 3.65 3.33 15.09
N GLY A 610 4.32 4.14 15.90
CA GLY A 610 5.69 4.60 15.65
C GLY A 610 5.80 5.55 14.45
N ASP A 611 4.68 5.90 13.81
CA ASP A 611 4.64 6.86 12.71
C ASP A 611 4.35 8.27 13.26
N LEU A 612 5.04 9.27 12.71
CA LEU A 612 4.87 10.69 13.03
C LEU A 612 3.89 11.32 12.03
N GLY A 613 3.10 12.25 12.54
CA GLY A 613 2.14 12.96 11.71
C GLY A 613 1.30 13.96 12.49
N TRP A 614 0.32 14.53 11.84
CA TRP A 614 -0.63 15.46 12.40
C TRP A 614 -2.01 15.30 11.79
N ARG A 615 -3.03 15.78 12.46
CA ARG A 615 -4.41 15.76 12.01
C ARG A 615 -4.87 17.19 11.70
N ALA A 616 -5.57 17.35 10.56
CA ALA A 616 -6.10 18.66 10.19
C ALA A 616 -7.24 19.06 11.14
N PRO A 617 -7.17 20.28 11.73
CA PRO A 617 -8.16 20.76 12.69
C PRO A 617 -9.53 20.97 12.03
N GLU A 618 -10.57 20.93 12.86
CA GLU A 618 -11.93 21.29 12.49
C GLU A 618 -12.13 22.80 12.46
N GLY A 619 -13.15 23.26 11.74
CA GLY A 619 -13.59 24.67 11.77
C GLY A 619 -12.67 25.69 11.08
N VAL A 620 -11.61 25.26 10.38
CA VAL A 620 -10.75 26.19 9.61
C VAL A 620 -11.51 26.76 8.41
N ALA A 621 -11.68 28.07 8.38
CA ALA A 621 -12.48 28.75 7.35
C ALA A 621 -11.94 28.50 5.92
N GLY A 622 -12.81 27.96 5.06
CA GLY A 622 -12.48 27.62 3.68
C GLY A 622 -11.68 26.34 3.49
N SER A 623 -11.49 25.52 4.55
CA SER A 623 -10.88 24.20 4.51
C SER A 623 -11.96 23.11 4.54
N ASN A 624 -11.79 22.07 3.68
CA ASN A 624 -12.60 20.86 3.66
C ASN A 624 -11.78 19.64 4.14
N MET A 625 -10.76 19.89 4.98
CA MET A 625 -9.77 18.89 5.36
C MET A 625 -9.90 18.39 6.82
N ALA A 626 -10.95 18.81 7.55
CA ALA A 626 -11.17 18.38 8.95
C ALA A 626 -10.96 16.86 9.13
N GLY A 627 -10.16 16.47 10.12
CA GLY A 627 -9.85 15.07 10.44
C GLY A 627 -8.94 14.35 9.45
N VAL A 628 -8.43 15.01 8.41
CA VAL A 628 -7.46 14.43 7.47
C VAL A 628 -6.11 14.24 8.15
N VAL A 629 -5.51 13.06 7.96
CA VAL A 629 -4.22 12.67 8.55
C VAL A 629 -3.10 12.89 7.53
N VAL A 630 -2.02 13.52 7.98
CA VAL A 630 -0.79 13.74 7.20
C VAL A 630 0.36 13.10 7.96
N LEU A 631 1.06 12.18 7.29
CA LEU A 631 2.26 11.56 7.84
C LEU A 631 3.48 12.41 7.48
N THR A 632 4.43 12.49 8.41
CA THR A 632 5.68 13.24 8.24
C THR A 632 6.92 12.36 8.29
N GLY A 633 6.87 11.23 9.01
CA GLY A 633 8.02 10.33 9.14
C GLY A 633 7.77 9.18 10.10
N ARG A 634 8.87 8.64 10.65
CA ARG A 634 8.85 7.62 11.71
C ARG A 634 9.69 8.06 12.88
N ALA A 635 9.17 7.95 14.09
CA ALA A 635 9.85 8.34 15.31
C ALA A 635 11.26 7.73 15.46
N LYS A 636 11.43 6.45 15.10
CA LYS A 636 12.73 5.75 15.16
C LYS A 636 13.71 6.12 14.05
N ASP A 637 13.25 6.77 12.97
CA ASP A 637 14.08 7.16 11.83
C ASP A 637 14.48 8.65 11.92
N THR A 638 13.88 9.41 12.87
CA THR A 638 14.22 10.82 13.15
C THR A 638 15.72 10.96 13.45
N ILE A 639 16.37 11.88 12.77
CA ILE A 639 17.77 12.20 12.97
C ILE A 639 17.87 13.40 13.90
N VAL A 640 18.49 13.21 15.07
CA VAL A 640 18.77 14.28 16.01
C VAL A 640 20.15 14.85 15.72
N LEU A 641 20.22 16.12 15.30
CA LEU A 641 21.49 16.78 15.08
C LEU A 641 22.15 17.16 16.41
N SER A 642 23.46 17.39 16.41
CA SER A 642 24.21 17.81 17.60
C SER A 642 23.77 19.18 18.16
N SER A 643 23.05 19.97 17.38
CA SER A 643 22.39 21.23 17.76
C SER A 643 21.04 21.03 18.44
N GLY A 644 20.52 19.78 18.46
CA GLY A 644 19.24 19.44 19.10
C GLY A 644 18.02 19.47 18.16
N GLU A 645 18.19 19.82 16.86
CA GLU A 645 17.08 19.78 15.92
C GLU A 645 16.75 18.34 15.53
N ASN A 646 15.46 18.03 15.51
CA ASN A 646 14.89 16.78 15.03
C ASN A 646 14.57 16.88 13.54
N ILE A 647 15.20 16.02 12.74
CA ILE A 647 15.03 15.99 11.29
C ILE A 647 14.27 14.74 10.89
N GLU A 648 13.18 14.94 10.15
CA GLU A 648 12.42 13.84 9.54
C GLU A 648 13.01 13.51 8.17
N PRO A 649 13.81 12.43 8.05
CA PRO A 649 14.58 12.17 6.82
C PRO A 649 13.69 11.90 5.62
N SER A 650 12.53 11.26 5.81
CA SER A 650 11.63 10.86 4.72
C SER A 650 11.17 12.03 3.87
N CYS A 651 10.87 13.20 4.47
CA CYS A 651 10.45 14.39 3.76
C CYS A 651 11.55 14.97 2.85
N ILE A 652 12.80 14.79 3.23
CA ILE A 652 13.95 15.29 2.47
C ILE A 652 14.32 14.26 1.40
N GLU A 653 14.36 12.98 1.76
CA GLU A 653 14.63 11.86 0.86
C GLU A 653 13.63 11.82 -0.30
N ASP A 654 12.33 11.96 0.00
CA ASP A 654 11.25 12.04 -1.01
C ASP A 654 11.44 13.24 -1.96
N ALA A 655 11.93 14.37 -1.45
CA ALA A 655 12.24 15.52 -2.30
C ALA A 655 13.47 15.30 -3.19
N VAL A 656 14.48 14.59 -2.70
CA VAL A 656 15.69 14.25 -3.47
C VAL A 656 15.38 13.29 -4.61
N VAL A 657 14.58 12.24 -4.36
CA VAL A 657 14.20 11.27 -5.40
C VAL A 657 13.17 11.80 -6.40
N CYS A 658 12.69 13.05 -6.25
CA CYS A 658 11.98 13.75 -7.32
C CYS A 658 12.91 14.06 -8.52
N SER A 659 14.23 14.05 -8.33
CA SER A 659 15.19 14.14 -9.43
C SER A 659 15.16 12.88 -10.30
N PRO A 660 15.05 12.99 -11.63
CA PRO A 660 15.07 11.83 -12.51
C PRO A 660 16.41 11.07 -12.49
N LEU A 661 17.47 11.69 -11.98
CA LEU A 661 18.81 11.10 -11.88
C LEU A 661 18.98 10.21 -10.65
N ILE A 662 18.20 10.45 -9.59
CA ILE A 662 18.39 9.81 -8.28
C ILE A 662 17.24 8.82 -8.02
N LYS A 663 17.60 7.53 -7.87
CA LYS A 663 16.62 6.46 -7.60
C LYS A 663 16.32 6.29 -6.13
N PHE A 664 17.37 6.34 -5.28
CA PHE A 664 17.25 6.23 -3.83
C PHE A 664 18.15 7.23 -3.15
N CYS A 665 17.69 7.70 -2.01
CA CYS A 665 18.44 8.55 -1.10
C CYS A 665 18.24 8.06 0.33
N VAL A 666 19.31 7.96 1.11
CA VAL A 666 19.27 7.65 2.54
C VAL A 666 20.07 8.71 3.28
N LEU A 667 19.37 9.48 4.12
CA LEU A 667 20.00 10.52 4.93
C LEU A 667 20.65 9.94 6.17
N LEU A 668 21.72 10.58 6.59
CA LEU A 668 22.40 10.34 7.87
C LEU A 668 22.86 11.68 8.47
N GLY A 669 23.04 11.73 9.77
CA GLY A 669 23.39 12.96 10.48
C GLY A 669 23.23 12.86 11.98
N GLN A 670 22.88 11.67 12.49
CA GLN A 670 22.72 11.45 13.93
C GLN A 670 23.96 11.93 14.70
N ASP A 671 23.75 12.82 15.68
CA ASP A 671 24.78 13.44 16.49
C ASP A 671 25.84 14.23 15.69
N ARG A 672 25.49 14.72 14.49
CA ARG A 672 26.32 15.55 13.62
C ARG A 672 25.76 16.97 13.49
N ARG A 673 26.59 17.92 13.04
CA ARG A 673 26.15 19.32 12.83
C ARG A 673 25.32 19.52 11.57
N SER A 674 25.35 18.56 10.65
CA SER A 674 24.69 18.66 9.35
C SER A 674 24.31 17.29 8.80
N LEU A 675 23.46 17.30 7.79
CA LEU A 675 23.01 16.08 7.10
C LEU A 675 23.97 15.65 6.01
N GLY A 676 24.12 14.33 5.87
CA GLY A 676 24.75 13.67 4.72
C GLY A 676 23.77 12.79 3.99
N ALA A 677 24.07 12.43 2.74
CA ALA A 677 23.23 11.57 1.91
C ALA A 677 24.03 10.43 1.26
N LEU A 678 23.53 9.21 1.36
CA LEU A 678 23.90 8.10 0.47
C LEU A 678 22.93 8.12 -0.71
N VAL A 679 23.45 8.16 -1.93
CA VAL A 679 22.66 8.36 -3.15
C VAL A 679 22.89 7.19 -4.10
N VAL A 680 21.80 6.63 -4.63
CA VAL A 680 21.82 5.64 -5.71
C VAL A 680 21.27 6.30 -6.96
N LEU A 681 22.03 6.26 -8.05
CA LEU A 681 21.60 6.80 -9.35
C LEU A 681 20.56 5.88 -10.01
N ASP A 682 19.68 6.47 -10.81
CA ASP A 682 18.76 5.70 -11.66
C ASP A 682 19.54 5.18 -12.89
N PRO A 683 19.66 3.84 -13.06
CA PRO A 683 20.44 3.28 -14.14
C PRO A 683 19.93 3.66 -15.54
N GLU A 684 18.59 3.71 -15.73
CA GLU A 684 17.99 4.06 -17.02
C GLU A 684 18.27 5.56 -17.35
N ALA A 685 18.16 6.44 -16.35
CA ALA A 685 18.43 7.85 -16.54
C ALA A 685 19.93 8.13 -16.79
N LEU A 686 20.81 7.39 -16.11
CA LEU A 686 22.25 7.48 -16.32
C LEU A 686 22.63 7.02 -17.72
N GLU A 687 22.11 5.86 -18.18
CA GLU A 687 22.33 5.34 -19.54
C GLU A 687 21.85 6.33 -20.62
N ASP A 688 20.69 6.96 -20.40
CA ASP A 688 20.15 7.97 -21.32
C ASP A 688 21.07 9.20 -21.41
N LEU A 689 21.63 9.64 -20.27
CA LEU A 689 22.59 10.76 -20.24
C LEU A 689 23.92 10.38 -20.91
N GLU A 690 24.41 9.17 -20.69
CA GLU A 690 25.64 8.69 -21.30
C GLU A 690 25.50 8.47 -22.81
N LYS A 691 24.32 8.12 -23.31
CA LYS A 691 24.01 8.10 -24.77
C LYS A 691 24.02 9.50 -25.39
N GLU A 692 23.62 10.52 -24.63
CA GLU A 692 23.56 11.91 -25.13
C GLU A 692 24.90 12.64 -25.04
N LYS A 693 25.69 12.40 -23.98
CA LYS A 693 26.93 13.15 -23.66
C LYS A 693 28.23 12.35 -23.77
N GLY A 694 28.16 11.05 -24.03
CA GLY A 694 29.26 10.12 -23.88
C GLY A 694 29.37 9.58 -22.46
N GLN A 695 30.28 8.64 -22.23
CA GLN A 695 30.49 8.03 -20.91
C GLN A 695 30.89 9.09 -19.87
N LEU A 696 30.12 9.17 -18.78
CA LEU A 696 30.35 10.16 -17.73
C LEU A 696 31.40 9.67 -16.73
N SER A 697 32.38 10.54 -16.46
CA SER A 697 33.34 10.32 -15.39
C SER A 697 32.71 10.41 -14.00
N ASP A 698 33.36 9.86 -12.99
CA ASP A 698 32.86 9.96 -11.60
C ASP A 698 32.77 11.42 -11.12
N ALA A 699 33.65 12.29 -11.57
CA ALA A 699 33.60 13.72 -11.26
C ALA A 699 32.38 14.43 -11.87
N GLU A 700 31.97 14.04 -13.09
CA GLU A 700 30.76 14.57 -13.73
C GLU A 700 29.49 14.06 -13.03
N LYS A 701 29.46 12.76 -12.67
CA LYS A 701 28.38 12.19 -11.86
C LYS A 701 28.25 12.91 -10.52
N GLN A 702 29.36 13.16 -9.83
CA GLN A 702 29.40 13.94 -8.58
C GLN A 702 28.85 15.36 -8.79
N SER A 703 29.23 16.03 -9.86
CA SER A 703 28.77 17.40 -10.17
C SER A 703 27.26 17.44 -10.44
N LEU A 704 26.73 16.46 -11.19
CA LEU A 704 25.33 16.36 -11.48
C LEU A 704 24.48 16.11 -10.21
N VAL A 705 24.89 15.15 -9.37
CA VAL A 705 24.22 14.88 -8.09
C VAL A 705 24.28 16.10 -7.17
N LYS A 706 25.40 16.76 -7.06
CA LYS A 706 25.56 17.99 -6.27
C LYS A 706 24.56 19.07 -6.71
N ALA A 707 24.38 19.25 -8.01
CA ALA A 707 23.44 20.22 -8.55
C ALA A 707 21.97 19.85 -8.19
N GLU A 708 21.59 18.57 -8.25
CA GLU A 708 20.27 18.12 -7.86
C GLU A 708 20.00 18.30 -6.35
N LEU A 709 20.96 17.91 -5.50
CA LEU A 709 20.85 18.09 -4.05
C LEU A 709 20.81 19.57 -3.65
N ALA A 710 21.53 20.44 -4.37
CA ALA A 710 21.48 21.88 -4.14
C ALA A 710 20.10 22.48 -4.41
N LYS A 711 19.37 22.00 -5.44
CA LYS A 711 17.99 22.44 -5.72
C LYS A 711 17.06 22.13 -4.55
N VAL A 712 17.16 20.95 -3.96
CA VAL A 712 16.37 20.55 -2.78
C VAL A 712 16.74 21.38 -1.56
N SER A 713 18.04 21.53 -1.31
CA SER A 713 18.57 22.28 -0.17
C SER A 713 18.25 23.77 -0.22
N ALA A 714 18.11 24.38 -1.40
CA ALA A 714 17.81 25.80 -1.57
C ALA A 714 16.44 26.21 -0.99
N THR A 715 15.50 25.30 -0.94
CA THR A 715 14.12 25.55 -0.45
C THR A 715 13.93 25.19 1.03
N ARG A 716 15.00 24.73 1.72
CA ARG A 716 14.94 24.20 3.08
C ARG A 716 15.71 25.05 4.10
N PRO A 717 15.29 25.01 5.37
CA PRO A 717 16.03 25.67 6.43
C PRO A 717 17.46 25.12 6.56
N PRO A 718 18.39 25.85 7.16
CA PRO A 718 19.81 25.47 7.19
C PRO A 718 20.11 24.09 7.76
N HIS A 719 19.39 23.68 8.81
CA HIS A 719 19.57 22.38 9.49
C HIS A 719 19.06 21.19 8.66
N GLU A 720 18.15 21.41 7.69
CA GLU A 720 17.65 20.39 6.77
C GLU A 720 18.46 20.29 5.46
N ARG A 721 19.54 21.08 5.30
CA ARG A 721 20.33 21.05 4.06
C ARG A 721 21.34 19.92 4.07
N ILE A 722 21.48 19.26 2.93
CA ILE A 722 22.44 18.18 2.73
C ILE A 722 23.83 18.82 2.48
N ALA A 723 24.76 18.63 3.41
CA ALA A 723 26.09 19.21 3.37
C ALA A 723 27.10 18.36 2.60
N ALA A 724 26.94 17.03 2.61
CA ALA A 724 27.83 16.09 1.94
C ALA A 724 27.05 14.89 1.43
N PHE A 725 27.60 14.18 0.44
CA PHE A 725 26.96 12.96 -0.10
C PHE A 725 28.01 11.96 -0.61
N GLU A 726 27.58 10.70 -0.75
CA GLU A 726 28.29 9.62 -1.43
C GLU A 726 27.38 8.96 -2.45
N ILE A 727 27.91 8.64 -3.63
CA ILE A 727 27.22 7.90 -4.68
C ILE A 727 27.57 6.42 -4.51
N LEU A 728 26.54 5.59 -4.24
CA LEU A 728 26.70 4.16 -4.13
C LEU A 728 26.73 3.52 -5.51
N LYS A 729 27.63 2.56 -5.71
CA LYS A 729 27.82 1.87 -6.99
C LYS A 729 26.77 0.80 -7.24
N GLU A 730 26.35 0.11 -6.17
CA GLU A 730 25.38 -0.97 -6.25
C GLU A 730 23.97 -0.44 -6.00
N PRO A 731 22.99 -0.76 -6.87
CA PRO A 731 21.59 -0.37 -6.64
C PRO A 731 20.99 -1.12 -5.45
N PHE A 732 20.02 -0.50 -4.78
CA PHE A 732 19.28 -1.18 -3.74
C PHE A 732 18.35 -2.21 -4.37
N SER A 733 18.28 -3.40 -3.76
CA SER A 733 17.42 -4.49 -4.19
C SER A 733 17.00 -5.41 -3.02
N ALA A 734 16.02 -6.27 -3.27
CA ALA A 734 15.61 -7.27 -2.30
C ALA A 734 16.64 -8.42 -2.20
N GLU A 735 17.38 -8.67 -3.28
CA GLU A 735 18.41 -9.72 -3.36
C GLU A 735 19.62 -9.38 -2.51
N ASN A 736 19.97 -8.10 -2.42
CA ASN A 736 21.07 -7.63 -1.58
C ASN A 736 20.62 -7.11 -0.20
N ASP A 737 19.40 -7.42 0.20
CA ASP A 737 18.78 -7.10 1.48
C ASP A 737 18.62 -5.60 1.80
N THR A 738 19.00 -4.70 0.92
CA THR A 738 18.85 -3.25 1.12
C THR A 738 17.41 -2.76 0.98
N LEU A 739 16.57 -3.54 0.28
CA LEU A 739 15.11 -3.34 0.24
C LEU A 739 14.38 -4.51 0.92
N THR A 740 13.23 -4.21 1.46
CA THR A 740 12.25 -5.25 1.81
C THR A 740 11.64 -5.80 0.51
N ARG A 741 10.97 -6.97 0.57
CA ARG A 741 10.22 -7.50 -0.58
C ARG A 741 9.02 -6.64 -0.98
N SER A 742 8.53 -5.79 -0.07
CA SER A 742 7.59 -4.72 -0.37
C SER A 742 8.28 -3.44 -0.87
N MET A 743 9.55 -3.53 -1.28
CA MET A 743 10.35 -2.47 -1.91
C MET A 743 10.61 -1.23 -1.03
N LYS A 744 10.61 -1.41 0.30
CA LYS A 744 10.99 -0.36 1.26
C LYS A 744 12.48 -0.44 1.58
N VAL A 745 13.15 0.70 1.69
CA VAL A 745 14.56 0.78 2.11
C VAL A 745 14.73 0.27 3.55
N ARG A 746 15.65 -0.64 3.74
CA ARG A 746 16.05 -1.16 5.07
C ARG A 746 17.21 -0.33 5.60
N ARG A 747 16.93 0.85 6.13
CA ARG A 747 17.94 1.82 6.61
C ARG A 747 19.03 1.18 7.47
N PRO A 748 18.75 0.33 8.50
CA PRO A 748 19.80 -0.30 9.29
C PRO A 748 20.73 -1.20 8.45
N VAL A 749 20.19 -1.94 7.48
CA VAL A 749 20.97 -2.82 6.60
C VAL A 749 21.83 -2.00 5.64
N VAL A 750 21.29 -0.91 5.07
CA VAL A 750 22.06 0.03 4.24
C VAL A 750 23.20 0.61 5.01
N MET A 751 22.98 1.10 6.25
CA MET A 751 24.02 1.67 7.12
C MET A 751 25.10 0.65 7.47
N GLN A 752 24.75 -0.60 7.67
CA GLN A 752 25.69 -1.68 7.97
C GLN A 752 26.46 -2.12 6.72
N LYS A 753 25.76 -2.31 5.59
CA LYS A 753 26.37 -2.78 4.34
C LYS A 753 27.38 -1.79 3.79
N TYR A 754 27.09 -0.49 3.86
CA TYR A 754 27.92 0.60 3.35
C TYR A 754 28.66 1.35 4.47
N THR A 755 29.14 0.60 5.48
CA THR A 755 29.82 1.17 6.66
C THR A 755 31.01 2.07 6.28
N ALA A 756 31.77 1.70 5.25
CA ALA A 756 32.94 2.49 4.80
C ALA A 756 32.53 3.88 4.27
N GLU A 757 31.50 3.93 3.42
CA GLU A 757 30.94 5.15 2.86
C GLU A 757 30.25 5.99 3.95
N VAL A 758 29.52 5.34 4.85
CA VAL A 758 28.89 5.98 6.02
C VAL A 758 29.93 6.66 6.90
N GLU A 759 31.01 5.98 7.25
CA GLU A 759 32.07 6.54 8.10
C GLU A 759 32.87 7.65 7.37
N ALA A 760 33.13 7.49 6.07
CA ALA A 760 33.73 8.53 5.25
C ALA A 760 32.85 9.80 5.21
N LEU A 761 31.55 9.61 5.08
CA LEU A 761 30.59 10.70 5.05
C LEU A 761 30.45 11.36 6.43
N LYS A 762 30.37 10.60 7.53
CA LYS A 762 30.32 11.11 8.91
C LYS A 762 31.55 11.98 9.26
N LYS A 763 32.73 11.65 8.73
CA LYS A 763 33.95 12.47 8.92
C LYS A 763 33.84 13.85 8.29
N ARG A 764 33.05 14.00 7.22
CA ARG A 764 32.81 15.29 6.53
C ARG A 764 31.66 16.11 7.17
N LEU A 765 30.86 15.51 8.04
CA LEU A 765 29.72 16.13 8.74
C LEU A 765 30.15 16.63 10.13
N ARG A 766 31.16 17.47 10.20
CA ARG A 766 31.70 18.02 11.47
C ARG A 766 30.74 19.00 12.13
#